data_365e28bc2fb740d7bfeefe1575a1db9d
#
_entry.id   365e28bc2fb740d7bfeefe1575a1db9d
#
_cell.length_a   1.000
_cell.length_b   1.000
_cell.length_c   1.000
_cell.angle_alpha   90.00
_cell.angle_beta   90.00
_cell.angle_gamma   90.00
#
_symmetry.space_group_name_H-M   'P 1'
#
loop_
_entity.id
_entity.type
_entity.pdbx_description
1 polymer ?
#
loop_
_entity_poly.entity_id
_entity_poly.type
_entity_poly.pdbx_seq_one_letter_code
_entity_poly.pdbx_strand_id
1 'polypeptide(L)'
;MISDATDGQKGGWLVWVDTGGTFTDCLAADPHGRTHRFKVLSSSCLRGTLTAIDSPTEIAIKLPQPLIAGFALGQQFQLLGQGGEPMKITGHDSPSQLRLAKPLPGGTPLDQAIEIAFDVEAPILAARIATGTPAGQALPPMALHLATTHATNALLEEKGADVTLFITRGFEDLLIIGDQKRPDLFALNVQKQAPLSANVVGIDERLDALGQVLRPLNLPAADPPKNENQSAAVVCLHSHRNPEHEQRLAKHLRDAGWQHVSVSSDLAPVIKVLPRAETTVVDAYLSPIMSRYLDGVERELPNGKLHVMTSAGGLVSRADYRAKDSLLSGPAGGVVGAAMAGRQTGFERIIGFDMGGTSTDVCRFDGDFDYNYEHRVGRARVIAPVLAIETVAAGGGSICGFNGDELFVGPESAGANPGPACYGAGGPLTITDVNLLLGRLDPAQFGIPVNMDAAQAALDQVRQSIPERPPEQDLLSGFLDIANERMADAVRKISIREGYDPSDYALVAFGGAGGQHACAIAEELGVSTVLCPSDAGLLSARGLREAVMERFAERQILQPLGTLGQALGDIFAELEASALGSLKAEGFSDKQIIVRRRLVSLRHEGQESTEEIAFDTTIDLATAFRERYENLFGYWPDNKSIELVSARVVASTHPPSVATESFTDPTGQTVNNPILDRESLNIGQCIEGPAVVQDRFCTLGIDAGWIGTLGSEGTLKLTRSSEAPEASDGAHSPLIELELFTNRFGSIVEEMGQLLQRTAVSTNVKERHDFSCALLDRDGQLVVNAPHIPVHLGALGLCVRSIALGQA
;
A
#
# COMPACT_ATOMS: atom_id res chain seq x y z
N MET A 1 3.81 26.73 -12.69
CA MET A 1 3.27 26.67 -14.08
C MET A 1 2.99 25.19 -14.31
N ILE A 2 1.70 24.83 -14.43
CA ILE A 2 1.27 23.44 -14.72
C ILE A 2 1.72 23.17 -16.14
N SER A 3 2.74 22.28 -16.28
CA SER A 3 3.38 21.99 -17.55
C SER A 3 2.45 21.23 -18.50
N ASP A 4 2.63 21.44 -19.79
CA ASP A 4 1.88 20.93 -20.96
C ASP A 4 1.87 19.38 -21.14
N ALA A 5 2.00 18.59 -20.08
CA ALA A 5 2.05 17.12 -20.15
C ALA A 5 0.68 16.41 -20.12
N THR A 6 -0.41 17.13 -19.91
CA THR A 6 -1.77 16.57 -19.99
C THR A 6 -2.49 17.07 -21.22
N ASP A 7 -2.60 16.20 -22.20
CA ASP A 7 -3.15 16.45 -23.53
C ASP A 7 -4.59 17.00 -23.52
N GLY A 8 -4.78 18.13 -24.15
CA GLY A 8 -5.96 18.40 -25.02
C GLY A 8 -7.18 19.05 -24.41
N GLN A 9 -7.26 19.43 -23.14
CA GLN A 9 -8.37 20.31 -22.69
C GLN A 9 -7.87 21.54 -21.94
N LYS A 10 -7.44 22.57 -22.67
CA LYS A 10 -7.31 23.92 -22.10
C LYS A 10 -8.67 24.33 -21.53
N GLY A 11 -8.80 24.31 -20.17
CA GLY A 11 -9.98 24.80 -19.47
C GLY A 11 -10.84 23.76 -18.75
N GLY A 12 -10.37 22.50 -18.56
CA GLY A 12 -11.05 21.47 -17.76
C GLY A 12 -10.56 21.38 -16.31
N TRP A 13 -11.31 20.68 -15.47
CA TRP A 13 -10.89 20.32 -14.10
C TRP A 13 -9.91 19.16 -14.13
N LEU A 14 -8.95 19.17 -13.19
CA LEU A 14 -8.10 18.02 -12.88
C LEU A 14 -8.45 17.55 -11.48
N VAL A 15 -8.78 16.27 -11.33
CA VAL A 15 -9.25 15.70 -10.05
C VAL A 15 -8.45 14.42 -9.78
N TRP A 16 -7.81 14.36 -8.62
CA TRP A 16 -7.02 13.23 -8.14
C TRP A 16 -7.65 12.68 -6.89
N VAL A 17 -8.01 11.41 -6.91
CA VAL A 17 -8.77 10.78 -5.82
C VAL A 17 -8.12 9.46 -5.43
N ASP A 18 -7.81 9.33 -4.16
CA ASP A 18 -7.41 8.06 -3.56
C ASP A 18 -8.55 7.55 -2.66
N THR A 19 -9.18 6.44 -3.06
CA THR A 19 -10.27 5.82 -2.30
C THR A 19 -9.72 4.73 -1.39
N GLY A 20 -9.50 5.05 -0.13
CA GLY A 20 -9.15 4.10 0.92
C GLY A 20 -10.36 3.35 1.48
N GLY A 21 -10.15 2.51 2.49
CA GLY A 21 -11.22 1.73 3.14
C GLY A 21 -12.23 2.58 3.92
N THR A 22 -11.80 3.67 4.55
CA THR A 22 -12.65 4.54 5.39
C THR A 22 -12.85 5.92 4.78
N PHE A 23 -11.77 6.54 4.31
CA PHE A 23 -11.77 7.88 3.73
C PHE A 23 -11.31 7.84 2.28
N THR A 24 -11.86 8.74 1.51
CA THR A 24 -11.46 9.05 0.14
C THR A 24 -10.82 10.43 0.14
N ASP A 25 -9.55 10.47 -0.21
CA ASP A 25 -8.72 11.67 -0.28
C ASP A 25 -8.88 12.33 -1.64
N CYS A 26 -9.11 13.63 -1.66
CA CYS A 26 -9.31 14.39 -2.89
C CYS A 26 -8.41 15.62 -2.96
N LEU A 27 -7.71 15.71 -4.09
CA LEU A 27 -7.04 16.89 -4.56
C LEU A 27 -7.67 17.30 -5.89
N ALA A 28 -8.02 18.57 -6.08
CA ALA A 28 -8.57 19.02 -7.35
C ALA A 28 -8.00 20.39 -7.74
N ALA A 29 -7.78 20.60 -9.03
CA ALA A 29 -7.41 21.90 -9.59
C ALA A 29 -8.51 22.40 -10.52
N ASP A 30 -8.97 23.65 -10.30
CA ASP A 30 -9.95 24.29 -11.17
C ASP A 30 -9.28 24.78 -12.47
N PRO A 31 -10.07 25.19 -13.50
CA PRO A 31 -9.53 25.71 -14.75
C PRO A 31 -8.63 26.95 -14.61
N HIS A 32 -8.64 27.62 -13.45
CA HIS A 32 -7.81 28.78 -13.12
C HIS A 32 -6.56 28.40 -12.31
N GLY A 33 -6.35 27.10 -12.02
CA GLY A 33 -5.21 26.59 -11.28
C GLY A 33 -5.33 26.65 -9.74
N ARG A 34 -6.53 27.02 -9.21
CA ARG A 34 -6.74 26.99 -7.76
C ARG A 34 -6.92 25.55 -7.29
N THR A 35 -6.26 25.20 -6.20
CA THR A 35 -6.27 23.86 -5.63
C THR A 35 -7.32 23.73 -4.52
N HIS A 36 -8.07 22.64 -4.56
CA HIS A 36 -9.04 22.23 -3.54
C HIS A 36 -8.55 20.94 -2.87
N ARG A 37 -8.64 20.87 -1.54
CA ARG A 37 -8.13 19.77 -0.71
C ARG A 37 -9.17 19.36 0.31
N PHE A 38 -9.58 18.09 0.33
CA PHE A 38 -10.55 17.59 1.30
C PHE A 38 -10.60 16.06 1.35
N LYS A 39 -11.28 15.56 2.37
CA LYS A 39 -11.60 14.13 2.53
C LYS A 39 -13.12 13.96 2.56
N VAL A 40 -13.60 12.85 1.98
CA VAL A 40 -14.97 12.35 2.11
C VAL A 40 -14.93 10.91 2.64
N LEU A 41 -16.04 10.42 3.18
CA LEU A 41 -16.14 9.01 3.54
C LEU A 41 -16.24 8.15 2.28
N SER A 42 -15.53 7.03 2.26
CA SER A 42 -15.58 6.08 1.13
C SER A 42 -16.95 5.41 0.96
N SER A 43 -17.82 5.51 1.97
CA SER A 43 -19.24 5.14 1.89
C SER A 43 -20.10 6.14 1.13
N SER A 44 -19.52 7.16 0.51
CA SER A 44 -20.25 8.26 -0.17
C SER A 44 -21.20 9.03 0.74
N CYS A 45 -20.83 9.20 2.00
CA CYS A 45 -21.59 9.94 3.00
C CYS A 45 -20.83 11.18 3.46
N LEU A 46 -21.58 12.19 3.87
CA LEU A 46 -21.07 13.36 4.59
C LEU A 46 -21.60 13.36 6.01
N ARG A 47 -20.71 13.46 6.99
CA ARG A 47 -21.07 13.56 8.42
C ARG A 47 -20.93 14.99 8.91
N GLY A 48 -21.80 15.34 9.85
CA GLY A 48 -21.81 16.64 10.48
C GLY A 48 -22.61 16.63 11.78
N THR A 49 -23.00 17.80 12.23
CA THR A 49 -23.80 18.00 13.44
C THR A 49 -25.04 18.83 13.18
N LEU A 50 -26.10 18.54 13.92
CA LEU A 50 -27.34 19.30 13.94
C LEU A 50 -27.14 20.54 14.82
N THR A 51 -27.24 21.73 14.25
CA THR A 51 -26.99 22.99 14.99
C THR A 51 -28.24 23.74 15.41
N ALA A 52 -29.35 23.60 14.67
CA ALA A 52 -30.65 24.16 15.04
C ALA A 52 -31.81 23.34 14.44
N ILE A 53 -32.97 23.42 15.07
CA ILE A 53 -34.26 22.87 14.60
C ILE A 53 -35.22 24.04 14.51
N ASP A 54 -35.40 24.59 13.31
CA ASP A 54 -36.26 25.77 13.07
C ASP A 54 -37.75 25.36 13.04
N SER A 55 -38.01 24.15 12.54
CA SER A 55 -39.32 23.48 12.56
C SER A 55 -39.13 21.96 12.57
N PRO A 56 -40.15 21.14 12.79
CA PRO A 56 -39.97 19.64 12.74
C PRO A 56 -39.35 19.12 11.45
N THR A 57 -39.41 19.85 10.36
CA THR A 57 -38.89 19.47 9.05
C THR A 57 -37.78 20.40 8.53
N GLU A 58 -37.51 21.52 9.20
CA GLU A 58 -36.48 22.49 8.81
C GLU A 58 -35.40 22.55 9.85
N ILE A 59 -34.17 22.27 9.42
CA ILE A 59 -33.02 22.08 10.31
C ILE A 59 -31.80 22.85 9.80
N ALA A 60 -30.98 23.28 10.73
CA ALA A 60 -29.64 23.77 10.41
C ALA A 60 -28.59 22.73 10.80
N ILE A 61 -27.59 22.59 9.94
CA ILE A 61 -26.48 21.62 10.09
C ILE A 61 -25.12 22.31 9.94
N LYS A 62 -24.10 21.71 10.53
CA LYS A 62 -22.70 22.06 10.29
C LYS A 62 -21.99 20.86 9.70
N LEU A 63 -21.43 21.05 8.51
CA LEU A 63 -20.56 20.04 7.85
C LEU A 63 -19.10 20.51 7.89
N PRO A 64 -18.13 19.59 7.86
CA PRO A 64 -16.70 19.92 7.76
C PRO A 64 -16.37 20.76 6.52
N GLN A 65 -17.15 20.57 5.44
CA GLN A 65 -17.10 21.38 4.24
C GLN A 65 -18.49 21.96 3.93
N PRO A 66 -18.59 23.28 3.72
CA PRO A 66 -19.85 23.87 3.32
C PRO A 66 -20.25 23.41 1.91
N LEU A 67 -21.48 22.94 1.77
CA LEU A 67 -22.06 22.61 0.47
C LEU A 67 -22.73 23.85 -0.12
N ILE A 68 -22.77 23.95 -1.44
CA ILE A 68 -23.59 24.97 -2.10
C ILE A 68 -25.09 24.65 -1.95
N ALA A 69 -25.94 25.66 -2.03
CA ALA A 69 -27.39 25.47 -2.04
C ALA A 69 -27.80 24.49 -3.16
N GLY A 70 -28.75 23.62 -2.88
CA GLY A 70 -29.26 22.61 -3.80
C GLY A 70 -28.43 21.32 -3.85
N PHE A 71 -27.20 21.28 -3.33
CA PHE A 71 -26.28 20.14 -3.47
C PHE A 71 -26.84 18.84 -2.87
N ALA A 72 -27.43 18.93 -1.67
CA ALA A 72 -27.98 17.77 -0.97
C ALA A 72 -29.45 17.45 -1.33
N LEU A 73 -30.05 18.17 -2.27
CA LEU A 73 -31.43 17.96 -2.65
C LEU A 73 -31.67 16.55 -3.17
N GLY A 74 -32.70 15.89 -2.64
CA GLY A 74 -33.04 14.51 -3.03
C GLY A 74 -32.25 13.41 -2.33
N GLN A 75 -31.19 13.74 -1.59
CA GLN A 75 -30.33 12.82 -0.87
C GLN A 75 -30.97 12.32 0.43
N GLN A 76 -30.37 11.29 1.04
CA GLN A 76 -30.85 10.66 2.26
C GLN A 76 -30.17 11.27 3.49
N PHE A 77 -30.97 11.68 4.48
CA PHE A 77 -30.53 12.21 5.76
C PHE A 77 -30.81 11.20 6.87
N GLN A 78 -29.91 11.02 7.82
CA GLN A 78 -30.15 10.23 9.03
C GLN A 78 -29.46 10.82 10.26
N LEU A 79 -30.09 10.55 11.44
CA LEU A 79 -29.48 10.80 12.76
C LEU A 79 -28.61 9.60 13.12
N LEU A 80 -27.34 9.81 13.50
CA LEU A 80 -26.46 8.73 13.92
C LEU A 80 -26.71 8.38 15.38
N GLY A 81 -26.69 7.08 15.71
CA GLY A 81 -26.84 6.59 17.10
C GLY A 81 -28.24 6.53 17.66
N GLN A 82 -29.28 7.02 16.96
CA GLN A 82 -30.67 7.01 17.47
C GLN A 82 -31.55 5.93 16.83
N GLY A 83 -31.08 5.24 15.82
CA GLY A 83 -31.88 4.28 15.03
C GLY A 83 -33.10 4.95 14.39
N GLY A 84 -33.30 4.80 13.09
CA GLY A 84 -34.42 5.39 12.36
C GLY A 84 -34.24 5.15 10.86
N GLU A 85 -35.36 5.24 10.14
CA GLU A 85 -35.28 5.18 8.67
C GLU A 85 -34.66 6.47 8.11
N PRO A 86 -33.79 6.39 7.09
CA PRO A 86 -33.29 7.58 6.39
C PRO A 86 -34.44 8.45 5.86
N MET A 87 -34.27 9.75 5.91
CA MET A 87 -35.25 10.75 5.49
C MET A 87 -34.77 11.48 4.24
N LYS A 88 -35.63 11.62 3.24
CA LYS A 88 -35.28 12.34 2.01
C LYS A 88 -35.19 13.84 2.27
N ILE A 89 -34.13 14.50 1.74
CA ILE A 89 -33.98 15.95 1.76
C ILE A 89 -34.81 16.52 0.61
N THR A 90 -35.80 17.38 0.94
CA THR A 90 -36.74 18.04 0.00
C THR A 90 -36.38 19.47 -0.30
N GLY A 91 -35.48 20.08 0.47
CA GLY A 91 -34.96 21.44 0.26
C GLY A 91 -33.57 21.59 0.82
N HIS A 92 -32.73 22.38 0.12
CA HIS A 92 -31.37 22.76 0.53
C HIS A 92 -31.15 24.21 0.08
N ASP A 93 -31.69 25.13 0.85
CA ASP A 93 -31.86 26.53 0.45
C ASP A 93 -30.58 27.37 0.74
N SER A 94 -29.72 26.91 1.65
CA SER A 94 -28.43 27.52 1.98
C SER A 94 -27.41 26.45 2.38
N PRO A 95 -26.11 26.76 2.44
CA PRO A 95 -25.05 25.80 2.80
C PRO A 95 -25.30 25.01 4.09
N SER A 96 -26.11 25.55 5.00
CA SER A 96 -26.35 24.94 6.32
C SER A 96 -27.81 24.60 6.60
N GLN A 97 -28.79 24.95 5.73
CA GLN A 97 -30.20 24.69 5.98
C GLN A 97 -30.77 23.61 5.08
N LEU A 98 -31.40 22.62 5.72
CA LEU A 98 -32.07 21.50 5.05
C LEU A 98 -33.56 21.46 5.40
N ARG A 99 -34.36 21.04 4.42
CA ARG A 99 -35.76 20.67 4.62
C ARG A 99 -35.92 19.16 4.39
N LEU A 100 -36.50 18.47 5.35
CA LEU A 100 -36.69 17.02 5.36
C LEU A 100 -38.11 16.65 4.90
N ALA A 101 -38.30 15.50 4.30
CA ALA A 101 -39.59 14.96 3.88
C ALA A 101 -40.48 14.51 5.05
N LYS A 102 -39.88 14.18 6.18
CA LYS A 102 -40.54 13.72 7.40
C LYS A 102 -40.02 14.56 8.59
N PRO A 103 -40.84 14.77 9.64
CA PRO A 103 -40.40 15.48 10.85
C PRO A 103 -39.33 14.69 11.60
N LEU A 104 -38.40 15.41 12.22
CA LEU A 104 -37.46 14.81 13.18
C LEU A 104 -38.20 14.21 14.37
N PRO A 105 -37.65 13.12 14.97
CA PRO A 105 -38.16 12.60 16.24
C PRO A 105 -38.23 13.69 17.32
N GLY A 106 -39.32 13.71 18.11
CA GLY A 106 -39.45 14.68 19.20
C GLY A 106 -38.33 14.50 20.22
N GLY A 107 -37.72 15.59 20.67
CA GLY A 107 -36.64 15.54 21.66
C GLY A 107 -35.23 15.26 21.08
N THR A 108 -35.04 15.31 19.76
CA THR A 108 -33.70 15.25 19.16
C THR A 108 -32.79 16.34 19.73
N PRO A 109 -31.66 16.00 20.35
CA PRO A 109 -30.75 16.99 20.92
C PRO A 109 -30.02 17.81 19.84
N LEU A 110 -29.66 19.04 20.16
CA LEU A 110 -28.69 19.81 19.39
C LEU A 110 -27.30 19.14 19.54
N ASP A 111 -26.44 19.39 18.59
CA ASP A 111 -25.12 18.75 18.45
C ASP A 111 -25.15 17.24 18.15
N GLN A 112 -26.37 16.71 17.85
CA GLN A 112 -26.56 15.34 17.39
C GLN A 112 -25.78 15.12 16.09
N ALA A 113 -24.99 14.04 16.04
CA ALA A 113 -24.30 13.62 14.82
C ALA A 113 -25.31 13.21 13.74
N ILE A 114 -25.07 13.69 12.52
CA ILE A 114 -25.90 13.42 11.34
C ILE A 114 -25.08 12.86 10.19
N GLU A 115 -25.78 12.20 9.27
CA GLU A 115 -25.17 11.70 8.02
C GLU A 115 -26.09 12.02 6.83
N ILE A 116 -25.47 12.43 5.72
CA ILE A 116 -26.12 12.62 4.41
C ILE A 116 -25.49 11.62 3.46
N ALA A 117 -26.27 10.65 2.97
CA ALA A 117 -25.82 9.63 2.04
C ALA A 117 -26.18 10.00 0.59
N PHE A 118 -25.23 9.81 -0.31
CA PHE A 118 -25.33 10.08 -1.75
C PHE A 118 -25.30 8.77 -2.55
N ASP A 119 -26.16 8.66 -3.54
CA ASP A 119 -26.22 7.48 -4.44
C ASP A 119 -25.26 7.66 -5.64
N VAL A 120 -24.00 7.81 -5.33
CA VAL A 120 -22.88 7.90 -6.30
C VAL A 120 -21.62 7.30 -5.68
N GLU A 121 -20.67 6.89 -6.51
CA GLU A 121 -19.35 6.43 -6.00
C GLU A 121 -18.59 7.59 -5.33
N ALA A 122 -17.79 7.27 -4.29
CA ALA A 122 -17.06 8.29 -3.51
C ALA A 122 -16.16 9.21 -4.36
N PRO A 123 -15.45 8.75 -5.40
CA PRO A 123 -14.72 9.64 -6.30
C PRO A 123 -15.61 10.65 -7.02
N ILE A 124 -16.82 10.26 -7.37
CA ILE A 124 -17.79 11.16 -8.01
C ILE A 124 -18.36 12.16 -7.00
N LEU A 125 -18.66 11.75 -5.78
CA LEU A 125 -19.01 12.68 -4.71
C LEU A 125 -17.91 13.72 -4.49
N ALA A 126 -16.65 13.28 -4.43
CA ALA A 126 -15.51 14.17 -4.31
C ALA A 126 -15.40 15.15 -5.49
N ALA A 127 -15.56 14.67 -6.74
CA ALA A 127 -15.58 15.53 -7.93
C ALA A 127 -16.72 16.55 -7.91
N ARG A 128 -17.91 16.14 -7.48
CA ARG A 128 -19.08 17.01 -7.34
C ARG A 128 -18.86 18.09 -6.29
N ILE A 129 -18.28 17.77 -5.14
CA ILE A 129 -17.94 18.74 -4.09
C ILE A 129 -16.90 19.73 -4.62
N ALA A 130 -15.83 19.25 -5.27
CA ALA A 130 -14.78 20.11 -5.82
C ALA A 130 -15.34 21.13 -6.82
N THR A 131 -16.21 20.67 -7.71
CA THR A 131 -16.78 21.50 -8.79
C THR A 131 -18.02 22.29 -8.36
N GLY A 132 -18.57 22.02 -7.18
CA GLY A 132 -19.86 22.59 -6.74
C GLY A 132 -21.05 22.10 -7.60
N THR A 133 -21.02 20.90 -8.16
CA THR A 133 -22.05 20.37 -9.07
C THR A 133 -23.01 19.45 -8.31
N PRO A 134 -24.29 19.83 -8.09
CA PRO A 134 -25.28 19.00 -7.42
C PRO A 134 -25.53 17.66 -8.13
N ALA A 135 -26.07 16.70 -7.39
CA ALA A 135 -26.52 15.43 -7.96
C ALA A 135 -27.58 15.67 -9.07
N GLY A 136 -27.52 14.86 -10.13
CA GLY A 136 -28.42 14.98 -11.28
C GLY A 136 -28.02 16.03 -12.32
N GLN A 137 -27.01 16.85 -12.05
CA GLN A 137 -26.39 17.74 -13.03
C GLN A 137 -25.15 17.12 -13.62
N ALA A 138 -24.87 17.37 -14.91
CA ALA A 138 -23.66 16.88 -15.56
C ALA A 138 -22.42 17.56 -14.97
N LEU A 139 -21.40 16.77 -14.67
CA LEU A 139 -20.09 17.28 -14.26
C LEU A 139 -19.44 18.07 -15.40
N PRO A 140 -18.69 19.15 -15.11
CA PRO A 140 -17.92 19.86 -16.10
C PRO A 140 -16.83 18.93 -16.71
N PRO A 141 -16.29 19.27 -17.89
CA PRO A 141 -15.19 18.53 -18.49
C PRO A 141 -14.03 18.41 -17.50
N MET A 142 -13.55 17.17 -17.29
CA MET A 142 -12.45 16.89 -16.35
C MET A 142 -11.62 15.67 -16.73
N ALA A 143 -10.40 15.61 -16.19
CA ALA A 143 -9.64 14.38 -16.09
C ALA A 143 -9.66 13.92 -14.62
N LEU A 144 -10.16 12.71 -14.39
CA LEU A 144 -10.20 12.06 -13.08
C LEU A 144 -9.10 10.99 -13.03
N HIS A 145 -8.19 11.13 -12.08
CA HIS A 145 -7.17 10.13 -11.76
C HIS A 145 -7.55 9.43 -10.47
N LEU A 146 -7.62 8.11 -10.48
CA LEU A 146 -8.17 7.30 -9.40
C LEU A 146 -7.18 6.25 -8.91
N ALA A 147 -6.88 6.25 -7.61
CA ALA A 147 -6.38 5.08 -6.88
C ALA A 147 -7.51 4.53 -6.01
N THR A 148 -7.49 3.23 -5.72
CA THR A 148 -8.57 2.60 -4.95
C THR A 148 -8.14 1.30 -4.29
N THR A 149 -8.56 1.10 -3.04
CA THR A 149 -8.44 -0.17 -2.32
C THR A 149 -9.59 -1.13 -2.60
N HIS A 150 -10.49 -0.83 -3.55
CA HIS A 150 -11.70 -1.62 -3.79
C HIS A 150 -11.39 -3.07 -4.18
N ALA A 151 -10.38 -3.28 -5.05
CA ALA A 151 -9.90 -4.62 -5.42
C ALA A 151 -9.31 -5.37 -4.24
N THR A 152 -8.48 -4.72 -3.43
CA THR A 152 -7.85 -5.29 -2.24
C THR A 152 -8.90 -5.71 -1.22
N ASN A 153 -9.86 -4.83 -0.94
CA ASN A 153 -10.96 -5.12 0.00
C ASN A 153 -11.82 -6.28 -0.49
N ALA A 154 -12.19 -6.31 -1.78
CA ALA A 154 -12.96 -7.42 -2.36
C ALA A 154 -12.23 -8.76 -2.25
N LEU A 155 -10.90 -8.75 -2.37
CA LEU A 155 -10.08 -9.95 -2.21
C LEU A 155 -9.98 -10.41 -0.74
N LEU A 156 -9.72 -9.48 0.18
CA LEU A 156 -9.54 -9.77 1.61
C LEU A 156 -10.87 -10.16 2.30
N GLU A 157 -11.98 -9.54 1.89
CA GLU A 157 -13.33 -9.83 2.41
C GLU A 157 -14.01 -11.00 1.69
N GLU A 158 -13.33 -11.64 0.73
CA GLU A 158 -13.84 -12.75 -0.07
C GLU A 158 -15.15 -12.44 -0.82
N LYS A 159 -15.31 -11.20 -1.28
CA LYS A 159 -16.50 -10.69 -2.00
C LYS A 159 -16.30 -10.63 -3.52
N GLY A 160 -15.52 -11.54 -4.11
CA GLY A 160 -15.25 -11.60 -5.54
C GLY A 160 -16.30 -12.31 -6.37
N ALA A 161 -15.97 -12.55 -7.62
CA ALA A 161 -16.83 -13.25 -8.58
C ALA A 161 -16.73 -14.77 -8.44
N ASP A 162 -17.75 -15.48 -8.94
CA ASP A 162 -17.74 -16.94 -9.08
C ASP A 162 -16.88 -17.33 -10.28
N VAL A 163 -15.62 -17.72 -10.03
CA VAL A 163 -14.66 -18.05 -11.10
C VAL A 163 -14.79 -19.50 -11.54
N THR A 164 -14.92 -19.73 -12.85
CA THR A 164 -14.69 -21.05 -13.46
C THR A 164 -13.31 -21.09 -14.09
N LEU A 165 -12.45 -21.97 -13.57
CA LEU A 165 -11.11 -22.21 -14.12
C LEU A 165 -11.16 -23.25 -15.24
N PHE A 166 -10.79 -22.87 -16.44
CA PHE A 166 -10.56 -23.73 -17.59
C PHE A 166 -9.08 -24.05 -17.71
N ILE A 167 -8.67 -25.28 -17.45
CA ILE A 167 -7.26 -25.67 -17.36
C ILE A 167 -6.98 -26.93 -18.16
N THR A 168 -5.73 -27.09 -18.68
CA THR A 168 -5.30 -28.33 -19.34
C THR A 168 -5.67 -29.56 -18.53
N ARG A 169 -6.32 -30.55 -19.17
CA ARG A 169 -6.74 -31.79 -18.51
C ARG A 169 -5.57 -32.51 -17.85
N GLY A 170 -5.80 -32.97 -16.60
CA GLY A 170 -4.82 -33.60 -15.72
C GLY A 170 -4.12 -32.61 -14.77
N PHE A 171 -4.58 -31.33 -14.76
CA PHE A 171 -4.11 -30.26 -13.85
C PHE A 171 -5.25 -29.62 -13.07
N GLU A 172 -6.43 -30.26 -13.02
CA GLU A 172 -7.63 -29.74 -12.38
C GLU A 172 -7.45 -29.49 -10.87
N ASP A 173 -6.54 -30.20 -10.23
CA ASP A 173 -6.20 -30.10 -8.81
C ASP A 173 -4.98 -29.18 -8.52
N LEU A 174 -4.43 -28.53 -9.52
CA LEU A 174 -3.22 -27.72 -9.41
C LEU A 174 -3.30 -26.70 -8.29
N LEU A 175 -4.39 -25.94 -8.19
CA LEU A 175 -4.57 -24.90 -7.18
C LEU A 175 -4.83 -25.46 -5.78
N ILE A 176 -5.37 -26.68 -5.68
CA ILE A 176 -5.56 -27.38 -4.40
C ILE A 176 -4.22 -27.88 -3.87
N ILE A 177 -3.40 -28.46 -4.75
CA ILE A 177 -2.04 -28.93 -4.42
C ILE A 177 -1.17 -27.76 -4.02
N GLY A 178 -1.18 -26.68 -4.84
CA GLY A 178 -0.38 -25.47 -4.65
C GLY A 178 1.13 -25.78 -4.62
N ASP A 179 1.87 -25.00 -3.87
CA ASP A 179 3.33 -25.17 -3.65
C ASP A 179 3.66 -26.15 -2.50
N GLN A 180 2.65 -26.81 -1.95
CA GLN A 180 2.75 -27.76 -0.84
C GLN A 180 3.30 -27.19 0.48
N LYS A 181 3.38 -25.87 0.62
CA LYS A 181 3.68 -25.22 1.91
C LYS A 181 2.58 -25.51 2.92
N ARG A 182 2.98 -25.69 4.17
CA ARG A 182 2.02 -25.76 5.28
C ARG A 182 1.63 -24.33 5.69
N PRO A 183 0.34 -23.99 5.77
CA PRO A 183 -0.08 -22.68 6.29
C PRO A 183 0.36 -22.44 7.74
N ASP A 184 0.30 -23.50 8.54
CA ASP A 184 0.80 -23.53 9.91
C ASP A 184 1.71 -24.77 10.07
N LEU A 185 2.98 -24.51 10.36
CA LEU A 185 4.02 -25.55 10.49
C LEU A 185 3.77 -26.49 11.66
N PHE A 186 3.13 -26.01 12.73
CA PHE A 186 2.90 -26.75 13.96
C PHE A 186 1.53 -27.42 14.02
N ALA A 187 0.64 -27.11 13.07
CA ALA A 187 -0.69 -27.70 13.04
C ALA A 187 -0.62 -29.22 12.80
N LEU A 188 -1.23 -29.99 13.70
CA LEU A 188 -1.40 -31.44 13.53
C LEU A 188 -2.38 -31.78 12.41
N ASN A 189 -3.39 -30.93 12.21
CA ASN A 189 -4.37 -31.02 11.14
C ASN A 189 -4.21 -29.84 10.19
N VAL A 190 -3.46 -30.03 9.10
CA VAL A 190 -3.19 -29.01 8.10
C VAL A 190 -4.44 -28.78 7.25
N GLN A 191 -5.08 -27.65 7.43
CA GLN A 191 -6.19 -27.22 6.57
C GLN A 191 -5.68 -26.16 5.58
N LYS A 192 -5.72 -26.48 4.29
CA LYS A 192 -5.44 -25.51 3.23
C LYS A 192 -6.70 -24.68 2.97
N GLN A 193 -6.49 -23.40 2.70
CA GLN A 193 -7.59 -22.53 2.23
C GLN A 193 -8.06 -23.00 0.86
N ALA A 194 -9.37 -22.92 0.62
CA ALA A 194 -9.95 -23.25 -0.68
C ALA A 194 -9.45 -22.27 -1.76
N PRO A 195 -9.22 -22.73 -3.00
CA PRO A 195 -8.93 -21.83 -4.12
C PRO A 195 -10.04 -20.82 -4.34
N LEU A 196 -9.70 -19.66 -4.93
CA LEU A 196 -10.69 -18.63 -5.32
C LEU A 196 -11.61 -19.08 -6.48
N SER A 197 -11.25 -20.16 -7.20
CA SER A 197 -12.10 -20.74 -8.25
C SER A 197 -13.20 -21.60 -7.64
N ALA A 198 -14.46 -21.30 -8.00
CA ALA A 198 -15.62 -22.06 -7.55
C ALA A 198 -15.79 -23.38 -8.34
N ASN A 199 -15.40 -23.39 -9.62
CA ASN A 199 -15.51 -24.54 -10.53
C ASN A 199 -14.21 -24.71 -11.32
N VAL A 200 -13.92 -25.96 -11.71
CA VAL A 200 -12.74 -26.29 -12.56
C VAL A 200 -13.18 -27.19 -13.71
N VAL A 201 -12.75 -26.85 -14.92
CA VAL A 201 -13.06 -27.58 -16.16
C VAL A 201 -11.76 -28.00 -16.85
N GLY A 202 -11.51 -29.29 -16.98
CA GLY A 202 -10.36 -29.84 -17.69
C GLY A 202 -10.53 -29.79 -19.20
N ILE A 203 -9.60 -29.11 -19.89
CA ILE A 203 -9.61 -28.90 -21.34
C ILE A 203 -8.74 -29.95 -22.02
N ASP A 204 -9.32 -30.63 -23.00
CA ASP A 204 -8.62 -31.63 -23.80
C ASP A 204 -7.74 -30.95 -24.86
N GLU A 205 -6.51 -30.64 -24.49
CA GLU A 205 -5.47 -30.04 -25.27
C GLU A 205 -4.10 -30.39 -24.69
N ARG A 206 -3.00 -30.25 -25.47
CA ARG A 206 -1.63 -30.32 -24.92
C ARG A 206 -0.63 -29.65 -25.85
N LEU A 207 0.21 -28.80 -25.26
CA LEU A 207 1.45 -28.29 -25.86
C LEU A 207 2.66 -28.95 -25.19
N ASP A 208 3.77 -29.09 -25.94
CA ASP A 208 5.07 -29.47 -25.35
C ASP A 208 5.81 -28.24 -24.78
N ALA A 209 6.99 -28.46 -24.20
CA ALA A 209 7.80 -27.41 -23.59
C ALA A 209 8.32 -26.36 -24.62
N LEU A 210 8.29 -26.67 -25.92
CA LEU A 210 8.66 -25.75 -27.00
C LEU A 210 7.45 -25.02 -27.59
N GLY A 211 6.24 -25.30 -27.10
CA GLY A 211 4.98 -24.72 -27.62
C GLY A 211 4.43 -25.43 -28.84
N GLN A 212 4.94 -26.62 -29.19
CA GLN A 212 4.41 -27.40 -30.31
C GLN A 212 3.15 -28.16 -29.89
N VAL A 213 2.20 -28.30 -30.79
CA VAL A 213 0.92 -28.97 -30.50
C VAL A 213 1.12 -30.49 -30.48
N LEU A 214 1.02 -31.07 -29.28
CA LEU A 214 0.97 -32.54 -29.09
C LEU A 214 -0.45 -33.08 -29.22
N ARG A 215 -1.44 -32.33 -28.73
CA ARG A 215 -2.86 -32.60 -28.85
C ARG A 215 -3.60 -31.32 -29.21
N PRO A 216 -4.34 -31.32 -30.35
CA PRO A 216 -5.15 -30.16 -30.74
C PRO A 216 -6.20 -29.79 -29.70
N LEU A 217 -6.54 -28.53 -29.61
CA LEU A 217 -7.60 -28.04 -28.74
C LEU A 217 -8.95 -28.59 -29.16
N ASN A 218 -9.60 -29.33 -28.26
CA ASN A 218 -10.98 -29.70 -28.35
C ASN A 218 -11.80 -28.75 -27.46
N LEU A 219 -12.60 -27.88 -28.09
CA LEU A 219 -13.39 -26.89 -27.37
C LEU A 219 -14.44 -27.56 -26.51
N PRO A 220 -14.53 -27.21 -25.20
CA PRO A 220 -15.59 -27.73 -24.33
C PRO A 220 -16.96 -27.18 -24.73
N ALA A 221 -18.03 -27.81 -24.26
CA ALA A 221 -19.33 -27.15 -24.27
C ALA A 221 -19.22 -25.86 -23.44
N ALA A 222 -19.56 -24.74 -24.03
CA ALA A 222 -19.55 -23.45 -23.35
C ALA A 222 -20.99 -23.08 -22.99
N ASP A 223 -21.42 -23.48 -21.80
CA ASP A 223 -22.67 -22.98 -21.26
C ASP A 223 -22.50 -21.49 -20.92
N PRO A 224 -23.49 -20.65 -21.25
CA PRO A 224 -23.45 -19.25 -20.89
C PRO A 224 -23.39 -19.07 -19.37
N PRO A 225 -22.80 -17.97 -18.86
CA PRO A 225 -22.77 -17.69 -17.44
C PRO A 225 -24.20 -17.54 -16.90
N LYS A 226 -24.44 -18.03 -15.67
CA LYS A 226 -25.76 -18.00 -15.02
C LYS A 226 -26.15 -16.59 -14.53
N ASN A 227 -25.17 -15.74 -14.30
CA ASN A 227 -25.35 -14.36 -13.87
C ASN A 227 -24.11 -13.52 -14.21
N GLU A 228 -24.23 -12.20 -14.08
CA GLU A 228 -23.19 -11.24 -14.39
C GLU A 228 -21.98 -11.31 -13.43
N ASN A 229 -22.11 -11.99 -12.29
CA ASN A 229 -21.02 -12.16 -11.32
C ASN A 229 -20.16 -13.40 -11.62
N GLN A 230 -20.38 -14.09 -12.74
CA GLN A 230 -19.54 -15.21 -13.18
C GLN A 230 -18.46 -14.76 -14.12
N SER A 231 -17.26 -15.33 -13.93
CA SER A 231 -16.09 -15.07 -14.76
C SER A 231 -15.34 -16.34 -15.11
N ALA A 232 -14.56 -16.29 -16.19
CA ALA A 232 -13.74 -17.40 -16.65
C ALA A 232 -12.25 -17.08 -16.52
N ALA A 233 -11.47 -18.02 -15.97
CA ALA A 233 -10.02 -18.01 -16.00
C ALA A 233 -9.54 -19.13 -16.95
N VAL A 234 -8.71 -18.79 -17.94
CA VAL A 234 -8.19 -19.73 -18.95
C VAL A 234 -6.70 -19.92 -18.77
N VAL A 235 -6.27 -21.18 -18.51
CA VAL A 235 -4.89 -21.51 -18.20
C VAL A 235 -4.50 -22.82 -18.92
N CYS A 236 -3.71 -22.72 -19.98
CA CYS A 236 -3.17 -23.89 -20.69
C CYS A 236 -1.68 -24.08 -20.36
N LEU A 237 -1.27 -25.35 -20.30
CA LEU A 237 0.14 -25.68 -20.10
C LEU A 237 0.98 -25.18 -21.28
N HIS A 238 2.11 -24.52 -20.98
CA HIS A 238 3.05 -23.93 -21.99
C HIS A 238 2.46 -22.81 -22.87
N SER A 239 1.31 -22.22 -22.54
CA SER A 239 0.71 -21.10 -23.27
C SER A 239 1.58 -19.85 -23.30
N HIS A 240 2.53 -19.69 -22.37
CA HIS A 240 3.55 -18.63 -22.43
C HIS A 240 4.48 -18.74 -23.67
N ARG A 241 4.57 -19.91 -24.29
CA ARG A 241 5.30 -20.15 -25.55
C ARG A 241 4.40 -20.05 -26.77
N ASN A 242 3.19 -20.58 -26.69
CA ASN A 242 2.19 -20.56 -27.76
C ASN A 242 0.80 -20.30 -27.17
N PRO A 243 0.27 -19.08 -27.30
CA PRO A 243 -1.01 -18.70 -26.74
C PRO A 243 -2.22 -19.15 -27.52
N GLU A 244 -2.06 -19.80 -28.69
CA GLU A 244 -3.15 -20.08 -29.64
C GLU A 244 -4.33 -20.82 -29.01
N HIS A 245 -4.06 -21.87 -28.21
CA HIS A 245 -5.13 -22.62 -27.57
C HIS A 245 -5.94 -21.78 -26.59
N GLU A 246 -5.28 -20.96 -25.77
CA GLU A 246 -5.96 -20.06 -24.82
C GLU A 246 -6.78 -18.99 -25.55
N GLN A 247 -6.22 -18.36 -26.58
CA GLN A 247 -6.91 -17.33 -27.35
C GLN A 247 -8.16 -17.86 -28.05
N ARG A 248 -8.06 -19.07 -28.63
CA ARG A 248 -9.21 -19.74 -29.26
C ARG A 248 -10.29 -20.13 -28.25
N LEU A 249 -9.89 -20.63 -27.07
CA LEU A 249 -10.82 -20.95 -25.98
C LEU A 249 -11.47 -19.69 -25.43
N ALA A 250 -10.70 -18.64 -25.19
CA ALA A 250 -11.22 -17.37 -24.70
C ALA A 250 -12.24 -16.74 -25.68
N LYS A 251 -11.94 -16.79 -26.99
CA LYS A 251 -12.90 -16.36 -28.01
C LYS A 251 -14.18 -17.17 -27.95
N HIS A 252 -14.09 -18.52 -27.86
CA HIS A 252 -15.24 -19.41 -27.77
C HIS A 252 -16.12 -19.09 -26.55
N LEU A 253 -15.51 -18.82 -25.38
CA LEU A 253 -16.23 -18.44 -24.17
C LEU A 253 -16.92 -17.06 -24.32
N ARG A 254 -16.23 -16.07 -24.91
CA ARG A 254 -16.85 -14.77 -25.19
C ARG A 254 -18.01 -14.86 -26.17
N ASP A 255 -17.88 -15.67 -27.22
CA ASP A 255 -18.95 -15.92 -28.19
C ASP A 255 -20.17 -16.64 -27.54
N ALA A 256 -19.95 -17.40 -26.45
CA ALA A 256 -20.98 -18.03 -25.63
C ALA A 256 -21.60 -17.10 -24.56
N GLY A 257 -21.17 -15.83 -24.46
CA GLY A 257 -21.73 -14.80 -23.59
C GLY A 257 -20.97 -14.53 -22.28
N TRP A 258 -19.77 -15.12 -22.08
CA TRP A 258 -18.91 -14.77 -20.95
C TRP A 258 -18.33 -13.38 -21.15
N GLN A 259 -18.72 -12.41 -20.29
CA GLN A 259 -18.26 -11.02 -20.40
C GLN A 259 -16.83 -10.85 -19.85
N HIS A 260 -16.50 -11.57 -18.78
CA HIS A 260 -15.20 -11.51 -18.10
C HIS A 260 -14.44 -12.82 -18.34
N VAL A 261 -13.42 -12.77 -19.20
CA VAL A 261 -12.56 -13.91 -19.54
C VAL A 261 -11.11 -13.47 -19.41
N SER A 262 -10.47 -13.92 -18.33
CA SER A 262 -9.05 -13.69 -18.03
C SER A 262 -8.20 -14.79 -18.66
N VAL A 263 -7.13 -14.43 -19.36
CA VAL A 263 -6.29 -15.35 -20.14
C VAL A 263 -4.87 -15.31 -19.63
N SER A 264 -4.31 -16.48 -19.26
CA SER A 264 -3.03 -16.54 -18.57
C SER A 264 -1.85 -16.05 -19.40
N SER A 265 -1.85 -16.29 -20.70
CA SER A 265 -0.80 -15.82 -21.62
C SER A 265 -0.80 -14.31 -21.84
N ASP A 266 -1.93 -13.62 -21.60
CA ASP A 266 -2.02 -12.17 -21.68
C ASP A 266 -1.64 -11.48 -20.35
N LEU A 267 -1.95 -12.14 -19.23
CA LEU A 267 -1.79 -11.54 -17.90
C LEU A 267 -0.41 -11.79 -17.29
N ALA A 268 0.17 -12.98 -17.52
CA ALA A 268 1.43 -13.39 -16.93
C ALA A 268 2.14 -14.44 -17.81
N PRO A 269 2.79 -14.07 -18.92
CA PRO A 269 3.43 -14.99 -19.86
C PRO A 269 4.73 -15.60 -19.32
N VAL A 270 4.67 -16.26 -18.13
CA VAL A 270 5.81 -16.88 -17.45
C VAL A 270 5.70 -18.41 -17.44
N ILE A 271 6.85 -19.11 -17.29
CA ILE A 271 6.92 -20.56 -17.39
C ILE A 271 6.16 -21.29 -16.26
N LYS A 272 6.17 -20.76 -15.04
CA LYS A 272 5.57 -21.40 -13.87
C LYS A 272 4.04 -21.40 -13.98
N VAL A 273 3.44 -22.57 -14.19
CA VAL A 273 1.98 -22.69 -14.40
C VAL A 273 1.19 -22.36 -13.14
N LEU A 274 1.68 -22.69 -11.93
CA LEU A 274 0.96 -22.42 -10.69
C LEU A 274 0.81 -20.91 -10.41
N PRO A 275 1.88 -20.09 -10.32
CA PRO A 275 1.73 -18.64 -10.14
C PRO A 275 0.92 -17.98 -11.26
N ARG A 276 1.05 -18.46 -12.51
CA ARG A 276 0.28 -17.97 -13.65
C ARG A 276 -1.21 -18.25 -13.49
N ALA A 277 -1.57 -19.47 -13.03
CA ALA A 277 -2.96 -19.85 -12.77
C ALA A 277 -3.56 -19.05 -11.62
N GLU A 278 -2.82 -18.88 -10.50
CA GLU A 278 -3.24 -18.06 -9.36
C GLU A 278 -3.51 -16.62 -9.81
N THR A 279 -2.61 -16.01 -10.55
CA THR A 279 -2.76 -14.65 -11.10
C THR A 279 -4.01 -14.53 -11.98
N THR A 280 -4.23 -15.50 -12.86
CA THR A 280 -5.37 -15.49 -13.80
C THR A 280 -6.70 -15.62 -13.05
N VAL A 281 -6.73 -16.48 -12.02
CA VAL A 281 -7.93 -16.65 -11.18
C VAL A 281 -8.19 -15.38 -10.36
N VAL A 282 -7.16 -14.72 -9.82
CA VAL A 282 -7.32 -13.44 -9.10
C VAL A 282 -7.87 -12.35 -10.02
N ASP A 283 -7.33 -12.21 -11.22
CA ASP A 283 -7.85 -11.25 -12.20
C ASP A 283 -9.32 -11.54 -12.56
N ALA A 284 -9.66 -12.80 -12.83
CA ALA A 284 -11.03 -13.21 -13.10
C ALA A 284 -11.97 -12.97 -11.91
N TYR A 285 -11.48 -13.18 -10.68
CA TYR A 285 -12.22 -12.97 -9.44
C TYR A 285 -12.58 -11.50 -9.20
N LEU A 286 -11.68 -10.58 -9.57
CA LEU A 286 -11.82 -9.15 -9.33
C LEU A 286 -12.48 -8.39 -10.50
N SER A 287 -12.33 -8.88 -11.74
CA SER A 287 -12.73 -8.15 -12.95
C SER A 287 -14.19 -7.72 -12.99
N PRO A 288 -15.21 -8.55 -12.63
CA PRO A 288 -16.61 -8.12 -12.65
C PRO A 288 -16.90 -6.99 -11.66
N ILE A 289 -16.27 -7.01 -10.48
CA ILE A 289 -16.47 -6.01 -9.43
C ILE A 289 -15.84 -4.70 -9.83
N MET A 290 -14.57 -4.75 -10.24
CA MET A 290 -13.85 -3.58 -10.66
C MET A 290 -14.44 -2.93 -11.91
N SER A 291 -14.94 -3.74 -12.86
CA SER A 291 -15.64 -3.20 -14.02
C SER A 291 -16.89 -2.44 -13.62
N ARG A 292 -17.75 -3.00 -12.78
CA ARG A 292 -18.98 -2.31 -12.29
C ARG A 292 -18.65 -0.99 -11.59
N TYR A 293 -17.65 -1.01 -10.70
CA TYR A 293 -17.20 0.18 -9.98
C TYR A 293 -16.69 1.27 -10.94
N LEU A 294 -15.76 0.92 -11.83
CA LEU A 294 -15.18 1.88 -12.78
C LEU A 294 -16.20 2.36 -13.82
N ASP A 295 -17.10 1.49 -14.29
CA ASP A 295 -18.20 1.87 -15.20
C ASP A 295 -19.19 2.80 -14.50
N GLY A 296 -19.40 2.63 -13.17
CA GLY A 296 -20.17 3.57 -12.34
C GLY A 296 -19.54 4.96 -12.31
N VAL A 297 -18.23 5.02 -12.11
CA VAL A 297 -17.46 6.28 -12.13
C VAL A 297 -17.48 6.91 -13.53
N GLU A 298 -17.18 6.13 -14.58
CA GLU A 298 -17.07 6.64 -15.96
C GLU A 298 -18.41 7.16 -16.50
N ARG A 299 -19.54 6.55 -16.13
CA ARG A 299 -20.90 6.99 -16.51
C ARG A 299 -21.18 8.42 -16.06
N GLU A 300 -20.64 8.86 -14.93
CA GLU A 300 -20.80 10.21 -14.42
C GLU A 300 -19.85 11.23 -15.07
N LEU A 301 -18.95 10.77 -15.97
CA LEU A 301 -17.92 11.56 -16.65
C LEU A 301 -18.15 11.63 -18.19
N PRO A 302 -19.32 12.05 -18.70
CA PRO A 302 -19.65 11.93 -20.12
C PRO A 302 -18.71 12.70 -21.07
N ASN A 303 -18.00 13.71 -20.55
CA ASN A 303 -17.03 14.52 -21.29
C ASN A 303 -15.66 14.51 -20.60
N GLY A 304 -15.38 13.48 -19.79
CA GLY A 304 -14.16 13.36 -18.98
C GLY A 304 -13.29 12.19 -19.45
N LYS A 305 -12.08 12.13 -18.87
CA LYS A 305 -11.17 10.99 -19.00
C LYS A 305 -10.97 10.37 -17.62
N LEU A 306 -11.05 9.05 -17.55
CA LEU A 306 -10.72 8.27 -16.34
C LEU A 306 -9.39 7.57 -16.54
N HIS A 307 -8.45 7.84 -15.65
CA HIS A 307 -7.19 7.10 -15.53
C HIS A 307 -7.13 6.43 -14.15
N VAL A 308 -6.65 5.21 -14.11
CA VAL A 308 -6.56 4.41 -12.88
C VAL A 308 -5.09 4.15 -12.57
N MET A 309 -4.71 4.34 -11.33
CA MET A 309 -3.36 4.02 -10.87
C MET A 309 -3.20 2.52 -10.71
N THR A 310 -2.08 2.01 -11.16
CA THR A 310 -1.66 0.62 -10.96
C THR A 310 -0.81 0.50 -9.69
N SER A 311 -0.61 -0.71 -9.23
CA SER A 311 0.31 -1.03 -8.13
C SER A 311 1.78 -0.69 -8.44
N ALA A 312 2.12 -0.47 -9.71
CA ALA A 312 3.43 0.00 -10.16
C ALA A 312 3.64 1.52 -10.00
N GLY A 313 2.61 2.27 -9.58
CA GLY A 313 2.71 3.73 -9.42
C GLY A 313 2.47 4.52 -10.69
N GLY A 314 2.24 3.86 -11.82
CA GLY A 314 1.87 4.48 -13.09
C GLY A 314 0.36 4.53 -13.30
N LEU A 315 -0.07 5.37 -14.23
CA LEU A 315 -1.47 5.49 -14.64
C LEU A 315 -1.74 4.67 -15.91
N VAL A 316 -2.94 4.12 -16.01
CA VAL A 316 -3.46 3.47 -17.20
C VAL A 316 -4.84 3.99 -17.56
N SER A 317 -5.17 3.95 -18.86
CA SER A 317 -6.54 4.25 -19.32
C SER A 317 -7.51 3.16 -18.85
N ARG A 318 -8.82 3.47 -18.81
CA ARG A 318 -9.84 2.47 -18.47
C ARG A 318 -9.77 1.24 -19.40
N ALA A 319 -9.42 1.42 -20.67
CA ALA A 319 -9.33 0.34 -21.67
C ALA A 319 -8.18 -0.65 -21.39
N ASP A 320 -7.06 -0.15 -20.87
CA ASP A 320 -5.87 -0.96 -20.58
C ASP A 320 -5.83 -1.48 -19.14
N TYR A 321 -6.79 -1.06 -18.31
CA TYR A 321 -6.87 -1.49 -16.92
C TYR A 321 -7.07 -3.01 -16.80
N ARG A 322 -6.29 -3.63 -15.91
CA ARG A 322 -6.45 -5.02 -15.47
C ARG A 322 -6.64 -5.06 -13.96
N ALA A 323 -7.59 -5.84 -13.49
CA ALA A 323 -7.95 -5.85 -12.07
C ALA A 323 -6.78 -6.30 -11.17
N LYS A 324 -5.95 -7.25 -11.63
CA LYS A 324 -4.75 -7.72 -10.93
C LYS A 324 -3.69 -6.63 -10.67
N ASP A 325 -3.66 -5.57 -11.49
CA ASP A 325 -2.62 -4.54 -11.43
C ASP A 325 -2.94 -3.41 -10.44
N SER A 326 -4.10 -3.41 -9.75
CA SER A 326 -4.54 -2.33 -8.87
C SER A 326 -4.61 -2.68 -7.38
N LEU A 327 -4.13 -3.85 -6.99
CA LEU A 327 -4.26 -4.35 -5.61
C LEU A 327 -3.55 -3.47 -4.56
N LEU A 328 -2.50 -2.74 -4.93
CA LEU A 328 -1.76 -1.83 -4.05
C LEU A 328 -1.70 -0.40 -4.61
N SER A 329 -2.73 0.04 -5.36
CA SER A 329 -2.72 1.35 -6.03
C SER A 329 -2.73 2.54 -5.06
N GLY A 330 -3.42 2.46 -3.91
CA GLY A 330 -3.41 3.52 -2.88
C GLY A 330 -2.02 3.72 -2.28
N PRO A 331 -1.38 2.69 -1.68
CA PRO A 331 0.00 2.76 -1.23
C PRO A 331 0.99 3.22 -2.32
N ALA A 332 0.80 2.77 -3.57
CA ALA A 332 1.64 3.21 -4.69
C ALA A 332 1.59 4.74 -4.92
N GLY A 333 0.41 5.35 -4.75
CA GLY A 333 0.26 6.80 -4.76
C GLY A 333 1.09 7.48 -3.67
N GLY A 334 1.10 6.90 -2.46
CA GLY A 334 1.93 7.36 -1.34
C GLY A 334 3.43 7.34 -1.67
N VAL A 335 3.92 6.25 -2.28
CA VAL A 335 5.33 6.12 -2.71
C VAL A 335 5.71 7.18 -3.74
N VAL A 336 4.88 7.40 -4.76
CA VAL A 336 5.11 8.43 -5.78
C VAL A 336 5.12 9.82 -5.13
N GLY A 337 4.18 10.08 -4.21
CA GLY A 337 4.11 11.33 -3.46
C GLY A 337 5.35 11.58 -2.58
N ALA A 338 5.83 10.53 -1.88
CA ALA A 338 7.03 10.61 -1.04
C ALA A 338 8.30 10.87 -1.87
N ALA A 339 8.48 10.17 -2.99
CA ALA A 339 9.59 10.38 -3.91
C ALA A 339 9.61 11.82 -4.45
N MET A 340 8.43 12.35 -4.79
CA MET A 340 8.30 13.73 -5.25
C MET A 340 8.63 14.74 -4.15
N ALA A 341 8.14 14.51 -2.92
CA ALA A 341 8.46 15.37 -1.77
C ALA A 341 9.97 15.41 -1.48
N GLY A 342 10.64 14.26 -1.57
CA GLY A 342 12.11 14.19 -1.48
C GLY A 342 12.78 15.04 -2.55
N ARG A 343 12.45 14.85 -3.82
CA ARG A 343 13.02 15.63 -4.93
C ARG A 343 12.77 17.13 -4.80
N GLN A 344 11.58 17.54 -4.35
CA GLN A 344 11.26 18.95 -4.11
C GLN A 344 12.16 19.57 -3.05
N THR A 345 12.54 18.81 -2.04
CA THR A 345 13.39 19.25 -0.93
C THR A 345 14.88 19.02 -1.18
N GLY A 346 15.25 18.54 -2.37
CA GLY A 346 16.64 18.29 -2.79
C GLY A 346 17.21 16.95 -2.35
N PHE A 347 16.38 16.00 -1.91
CA PHE A 347 16.81 14.66 -1.54
C PHE A 347 16.45 13.66 -2.66
N GLU A 348 17.47 13.04 -3.23
CA GLU A 348 17.32 11.96 -4.24
C GLU A 348 17.12 10.59 -3.58
N ARG A 349 17.50 10.45 -2.31
CA ARG A 349 17.38 9.23 -1.51
C ARG A 349 16.40 9.46 -0.37
N ILE A 350 15.27 8.75 -0.41
CA ILE A 350 14.26 8.83 0.66
C ILE A 350 13.75 7.46 1.08
N ILE A 351 13.33 7.39 2.34
CA ILE A 351 12.47 6.33 2.86
C ILE A 351 11.12 6.97 3.11
N GLY A 352 10.08 6.46 2.43
CA GLY A 352 8.69 6.87 2.68
C GLY A 352 8.12 6.09 3.85
N PHE A 353 7.41 6.77 4.73
CA PHE A 353 6.80 6.24 5.94
C PHE A 353 5.36 6.73 6.05
N ASP A 354 4.41 5.89 5.62
CA ASP A 354 2.96 6.14 5.65
C ASP A 354 2.31 5.41 6.80
N MET A 355 1.93 6.11 7.84
CA MET A 355 1.20 5.50 8.95
C MET A 355 -0.25 5.96 8.98
N GLY A 356 -1.14 4.99 8.78
CA GLY A 356 -2.59 5.15 8.93
C GLY A 356 -3.12 4.70 10.28
N GLY A 357 -4.43 4.43 10.31
CA GLY A 357 -5.08 3.91 11.53
C GLY A 357 -4.85 2.41 11.79
N THR A 358 -4.57 1.61 10.78
CA THR A 358 -4.49 0.13 10.88
C THR A 358 -3.12 -0.45 10.58
N SER A 359 -2.36 0.20 9.71
CA SER A 359 -1.07 -0.28 9.22
C SER A 359 -0.12 0.87 8.93
N THR A 360 1.13 0.52 8.74
CA THR A 360 2.18 1.40 8.24
C THR A 360 2.77 0.79 6.98
N ASP A 361 2.82 1.58 5.92
CA ASP A 361 3.46 1.24 4.66
C ASP A 361 4.81 1.97 4.55
N VAL A 362 5.87 1.22 4.26
CA VAL A 362 7.20 1.79 4.09
C VAL A 362 7.76 1.46 2.71
N CYS A 363 8.47 2.40 2.13
CA CYS A 363 9.07 2.27 0.81
C CYS A 363 10.43 2.94 0.76
N ARG A 364 11.25 2.53 -0.21
CA ARG A 364 12.53 3.16 -0.50
C ARG A 364 12.53 3.73 -1.92
N PHE A 365 13.18 4.87 -2.08
CA PHE A 365 13.43 5.50 -3.37
C PHE A 365 14.88 5.99 -3.41
N ASP A 366 15.61 5.61 -4.46
CA ASP A 366 17.01 5.98 -4.69
C ASP A 366 17.20 6.44 -6.14
N GLY A 367 16.66 7.64 -6.44
CA GLY A 367 16.63 8.17 -7.81
C GLY A 367 15.61 7.49 -8.73
N ASP A 368 15.24 6.24 -8.48
CA ASP A 368 14.19 5.49 -9.17
C ASP A 368 13.45 4.55 -8.20
N PHE A 369 12.33 3.99 -8.66
CA PHE A 369 11.51 3.07 -7.88
C PHE A 369 12.03 1.64 -7.94
N ASP A 370 11.91 0.93 -6.82
CA ASP A 370 12.10 -0.51 -6.78
C ASP A 370 10.78 -1.23 -7.05
N TYR A 371 10.83 -2.37 -7.75
CA TYR A 371 9.65 -3.16 -8.11
C TYR A 371 9.78 -4.61 -7.64
N ASN A 372 8.67 -5.13 -7.15
CA ASN A 372 8.44 -6.56 -7.01
C ASN A 372 7.53 -7.04 -8.15
N TYR A 373 7.83 -8.19 -8.74
CA TYR A 373 7.05 -8.73 -9.86
C TYR A 373 6.20 -9.93 -9.49
N GLU A 374 6.43 -10.49 -8.33
CA GLU A 374 5.58 -11.49 -7.69
C GLU A 374 5.32 -11.03 -6.25
N HIS A 375 4.07 -10.90 -5.89
CA HIS A 375 3.68 -10.48 -4.54
C HIS A 375 2.45 -11.25 -4.05
N ARG A 376 2.18 -11.17 -2.75
CA ARG A 376 1.00 -11.76 -2.12
C ARG A 376 0.13 -10.68 -1.48
N VAL A 377 -1.18 -10.80 -1.71
CA VAL A 377 -2.19 -10.01 -0.99
C VAL A 377 -3.15 -10.98 -0.34
N GLY A 378 -3.14 -11.05 0.98
CA GLY A 378 -3.84 -12.12 1.71
C GLY A 378 -3.35 -13.50 1.24
N ARG A 379 -4.29 -14.35 0.80
CA ARG A 379 -3.99 -15.69 0.28
C ARG A 379 -3.62 -15.73 -1.21
N ALA A 380 -3.79 -14.65 -1.92
CA ALA A 380 -3.59 -14.60 -3.37
C ALA A 380 -2.16 -14.22 -3.74
N ARG A 381 -1.54 -15.02 -4.61
CA ARG A 381 -0.27 -14.72 -5.26
C ARG A 381 -0.54 -14.13 -6.64
N VAL A 382 0.14 -13.03 -6.95
CA VAL A 382 -0.07 -12.27 -8.19
C VAL A 382 1.26 -11.95 -8.85
N ILE A 383 1.35 -12.21 -10.15
CA ILE A 383 2.44 -11.76 -11.01
C ILE A 383 2.01 -10.45 -11.66
N ALA A 384 2.54 -9.36 -11.16
CA ALA A 384 2.34 -8.01 -11.67
C ALA A 384 3.49 -7.12 -11.17
N PRO A 385 3.92 -6.10 -11.91
CA PRO A 385 4.83 -5.10 -11.38
C PRO A 385 4.11 -4.30 -10.28
N VAL A 386 4.74 -4.24 -9.11
CA VAL A 386 4.26 -3.53 -7.92
C VAL A 386 5.43 -2.78 -7.32
N LEU A 387 5.23 -1.55 -6.90
CA LEU A 387 6.25 -0.83 -6.12
C LEU A 387 6.64 -1.64 -4.89
N ALA A 388 7.92 -1.69 -4.58
CA ALA A 388 8.41 -2.39 -3.40
C ALA A 388 7.97 -1.65 -2.14
N ILE A 389 6.90 -2.16 -1.52
CA ILE A 389 6.29 -1.62 -0.30
C ILE A 389 6.29 -2.75 0.73
N GLU A 390 6.77 -2.46 1.93
CA GLU A 390 6.62 -3.34 3.08
C GLU A 390 5.51 -2.78 3.97
N THR A 391 4.55 -3.62 4.32
CA THR A 391 3.43 -3.25 5.19
C THR A 391 3.56 -3.96 6.53
N VAL A 392 3.53 -3.19 7.61
CA VAL A 392 3.49 -3.72 8.96
C VAL A 392 2.14 -3.41 9.62
N ALA A 393 1.58 -4.38 10.35
CA ALA A 393 0.34 -4.22 11.11
C ALA A 393 0.61 -3.42 12.41
N ALA A 394 1.05 -2.19 12.23
CA ALA A 394 1.26 -1.19 13.28
C ALA A 394 0.68 0.14 12.80
N GLY A 395 -0.33 0.64 13.47
CA GLY A 395 -1.03 1.90 13.14
C GLY A 395 -1.62 2.54 14.39
N GLY A 396 -2.27 3.68 14.24
CA GLY A 396 -2.89 4.38 15.38
C GLY A 396 -3.91 3.57 16.15
N GLY A 397 -4.62 2.63 15.49
CA GLY A 397 -5.59 1.73 16.11
C GLY A 397 -5.01 0.40 16.59
N SER A 398 -3.70 0.19 16.53
CA SER A 398 -3.06 -1.04 17.05
C SER A 398 -3.34 -1.19 18.55
N ILE A 399 -3.87 -2.36 18.93
CA ILE A 399 -4.29 -2.65 20.29
C ILE A 399 -3.07 -2.84 21.17
N CYS A 400 -3.04 -2.12 22.31
CA CYS A 400 -2.01 -2.21 23.32
C CYS A 400 -2.52 -3.03 24.51
N GLY A 401 -1.73 -4.00 25.00
CA GLY A 401 -2.17 -4.85 26.10
C GLY A 401 -1.06 -5.70 26.72
N PHE A 402 -1.49 -6.60 27.62
CA PHE A 402 -0.66 -7.58 28.29
C PHE A 402 -1.35 -8.96 28.18
N ASN A 403 -0.63 -9.97 27.71
CA ASN A 403 -1.20 -11.32 27.48
C ASN A 403 -1.01 -12.28 28.67
N GLY A 404 -0.43 -11.82 29.78
CA GLY A 404 -0.09 -12.61 30.96
C GLY A 404 1.40 -12.81 31.14
N ASP A 405 2.18 -12.77 30.08
CA ASP A 405 3.63 -12.97 30.08
C ASP A 405 4.39 -11.74 29.55
N GLU A 406 3.83 -11.06 28.53
CA GLU A 406 4.49 -9.97 27.82
C GLU A 406 3.52 -8.83 27.45
N LEU A 407 4.07 -7.64 27.24
CA LEU A 407 3.35 -6.51 26.64
C LEU A 407 3.24 -6.74 25.12
N PHE A 408 2.17 -6.25 24.52
CA PHE A 408 2.04 -6.31 23.05
C PHE A 408 1.44 -5.04 22.47
N VAL A 409 1.78 -4.74 21.22
CA VAL A 409 1.18 -3.71 20.38
C VAL A 409 0.80 -4.36 19.06
N GLY A 410 -0.49 -4.50 18.78
CA GLY A 410 -0.94 -5.23 17.60
C GLY A 410 -0.61 -6.74 17.66
N PRO A 411 -0.66 -7.48 16.53
CA PRO A 411 -1.00 -7.01 15.18
C PRO A 411 -2.49 -6.64 14.98
N GLU A 412 -3.35 -6.94 15.96
CA GLU A 412 -4.76 -6.64 15.89
C GLU A 412 -5.00 -5.13 16.03
N SER A 413 -5.97 -4.63 15.25
CA SER A 413 -6.37 -3.22 15.27
C SER A 413 -7.83 -3.08 15.69
N ALA A 414 -8.13 -2.06 16.50
CA ALA A 414 -9.49 -1.67 16.84
C ALA A 414 -10.30 -1.15 15.63
N GLY A 415 -9.64 -0.87 14.52
CA GLY A 415 -10.26 -0.35 13.30
C GLY A 415 -10.98 0.99 13.55
N ALA A 416 -12.06 1.22 12.80
CA ALA A 416 -12.92 2.40 12.95
C ALA A 416 -14.13 2.14 13.87
N ASN A 417 -14.48 0.88 14.12
CA ASN A 417 -15.60 0.45 14.95
C ASN A 417 -15.22 -0.86 15.69
N PRO A 418 -15.11 -0.85 17.03
CA PRO A 418 -15.38 0.27 17.96
C PRO A 418 -14.37 1.42 17.89
N GLY A 419 -13.16 1.23 17.32
CA GLY A 419 -12.07 2.19 17.27
C GLY A 419 -11.30 2.29 18.60
N PRO A 420 -10.37 3.24 18.71
CA PRO A 420 -9.67 3.60 19.94
C PRO A 420 -10.62 3.87 21.11
N ALA A 421 -10.16 3.60 22.34
CA ALA A 421 -10.95 3.85 23.55
C ALA A 421 -11.45 5.30 23.63
N CYS A 422 -10.63 6.27 23.24
CA CYS A 422 -10.97 7.69 23.25
C CYS A 422 -12.10 8.09 22.29
N TYR A 423 -12.51 7.21 21.37
CA TYR A 423 -13.69 7.46 20.52
C TYR A 423 -15.01 7.27 21.27
N GLY A 424 -14.96 6.72 22.50
CA GLY A 424 -16.14 6.57 23.37
C GLY A 424 -17.12 5.48 22.98
N ALA A 425 -16.78 4.61 22.00
CA ALA A 425 -17.61 3.50 21.56
C ALA A 425 -17.31 2.16 22.29
N GLY A 426 -16.51 2.20 23.38
CA GLY A 426 -16.13 1.01 24.16
C GLY A 426 -14.98 0.21 23.53
N GLY A 427 -14.12 0.86 22.76
CA GLY A 427 -12.92 0.26 22.19
C GLY A 427 -11.82 -0.01 23.20
N PRO A 428 -10.79 -0.83 22.82
CA PRO A 428 -9.63 -1.13 23.65
C PRO A 428 -8.63 0.04 23.68
N LEU A 429 -7.61 -0.07 24.55
CA LEU A 429 -6.44 0.82 24.53
C LEU A 429 -5.68 0.63 23.21
N THR A 430 -5.33 1.73 22.52
CA THR A 430 -4.59 1.73 21.27
C THR A 430 -3.44 2.74 21.28
N ILE A 431 -2.59 2.73 20.24
CA ILE A 431 -1.51 3.72 20.06
C ILE A 431 -2.08 5.15 19.97
N THR A 432 -3.27 5.35 19.39
CA THR A 432 -3.94 6.66 19.41
C THR A 432 -4.23 7.14 20.83
N ASP A 433 -4.71 6.25 21.71
CA ASP A 433 -4.96 6.58 23.12
C ASP A 433 -3.66 6.87 23.87
N VAL A 434 -2.61 6.09 23.58
CA VAL A 434 -1.26 6.31 24.15
C VAL A 434 -0.72 7.69 23.77
N ASN A 435 -0.75 8.05 22.47
CA ASN A 435 -0.32 9.38 22.01
C ASN A 435 -1.17 10.51 22.59
N LEU A 436 -2.47 10.29 22.76
CA LEU A 436 -3.39 11.25 23.39
C LEU A 436 -3.03 11.49 24.87
N LEU A 437 -2.83 10.41 25.64
CA LEU A 437 -2.50 10.48 27.06
C LEU A 437 -1.10 11.06 27.32
N LEU A 438 -0.16 10.88 26.37
CA LEU A 438 1.15 11.53 26.38
C LEU A 438 1.13 13.00 25.94
N GLY A 439 -0.04 13.55 25.55
CA GLY A 439 -0.18 14.93 25.09
C GLY A 439 0.40 15.21 23.70
N ARG A 440 0.61 14.18 22.89
CA ARG A 440 1.11 14.28 21.50
C ARG A 440 -0.01 14.56 20.48
N LEU A 441 -1.27 14.58 20.93
CA LEU A 441 -2.46 14.89 20.13
C LEU A 441 -3.30 15.96 20.83
N ASP A 442 -3.81 16.93 20.06
CA ASP A 442 -4.74 17.93 20.56
C ASP A 442 -6.19 17.43 20.44
N PRO A 443 -6.88 17.20 21.58
CA PRO A 443 -8.29 16.80 21.56
C PRO A 443 -9.21 17.75 20.79
N ALA A 444 -8.90 19.05 20.75
CA ALA A 444 -9.74 20.07 20.13
C ALA A 444 -9.73 20.01 18.58
N GLN A 445 -8.70 19.41 17.99
CA GLN A 445 -8.53 19.34 16.53
C GLN A 445 -8.70 17.94 15.95
N PHE A 446 -9.16 16.99 16.73
CA PHE A 446 -9.24 15.57 16.34
C PHE A 446 -10.33 15.24 15.30
N GLY A 447 -11.09 16.23 14.82
CA GLY A 447 -12.13 16.01 13.80
C GLY A 447 -13.39 15.27 14.29
N ILE A 448 -13.29 14.52 15.40
CA ILE A 448 -14.38 13.90 16.16
C ILE A 448 -14.18 14.21 17.65
N PRO A 449 -15.26 14.25 18.45
CA PRO A 449 -15.11 14.40 19.90
C PRO A 449 -14.32 13.25 20.51
N VAL A 450 -13.29 13.54 21.28
CA VAL A 450 -12.49 12.52 22.00
C VAL A 450 -12.85 12.51 23.49
N ASN A 451 -12.86 11.30 24.07
CA ASN A 451 -13.16 11.05 25.47
C ASN A 451 -11.88 10.64 26.21
N MET A 452 -11.24 11.59 26.88
CA MET A 452 -10.02 11.37 27.68
C MET A 452 -10.24 10.35 28.81
N ASP A 453 -11.40 10.40 29.47
CA ASP A 453 -11.72 9.51 30.58
C ASP A 453 -11.81 8.05 30.12
N ALA A 454 -12.32 7.81 28.89
CA ALA A 454 -12.38 6.47 28.31
C ALA A 454 -10.97 5.93 27.98
N ALA A 455 -10.07 6.76 27.46
CA ALA A 455 -8.68 6.39 27.21
C ALA A 455 -7.95 6.05 28.52
N GLN A 456 -8.13 6.89 29.57
CA GLN A 456 -7.55 6.65 30.90
C GLN A 456 -8.09 5.35 31.52
N ALA A 457 -9.40 5.11 31.44
CA ALA A 457 -10.00 3.88 31.97
C ALA A 457 -9.47 2.62 31.27
N ALA A 458 -9.25 2.68 29.94
CA ALA A 458 -8.66 1.58 29.18
C ALA A 458 -7.20 1.32 29.59
N LEU A 459 -6.39 2.38 29.79
CA LEU A 459 -5.03 2.27 30.30
C LEU A 459 -5.01 1.65 31.70
N ASP A 460 -5.88 2.10 32.60
CA ASP A 460 -5.99 1.59 33.97
C ASP A 460 -6.35 0.10 33.98
N GLN A 461 -7.21 -0.34 33.07
CA GLN A 461 -7.57 -1.76 32.91
C GLN A 461 -6.36 -2.60 32.51
N VAL A 462 -5.58 -2.16 31.50
CA VAL A 462 -4.35 -2.85 31.08
C VAL A 462 -3.34 -2.88 32.25
N ARG A 463 -3.11 -1.74 32.90
CA ARG A 463 -2.17 -1.64 34.04
C ARG A 463 -2.54 -2.55 35.21
N GLN A 464 -3.84 -2.75 35.50
CA GLN A 464 -4.31 -3.68 36.55
C GLN A 464 -4.06 -5.14 36.20
N SER A 465 -3.97 -5.51 34.90
CA SER A 465 -3.65 -6.89 34.48
C SER A 465 -2.17 -7.23 34.64
N ILE A 466 -1.28 -6.23 34.77
CA ILE A 466 0.17 -6.41 34.94
C ILE A 466 0.48 -6.60 36.43
N PRO A 467 1.13 -7.71 36.83
CA PRO A 467 1.43 -7.99 38.25
C PRO A 467 2.23 -6.89 38.92
N GLU A 468 3.27 -6.35 38.30
CA GLU A 468 4.17 -5.34 38.80
C GLU A 468 3.56 -3.93 38.81
N ARG A 469 2.46 -3.69 38.11
CA ARG A 469 1.79 -2.39 37.97
C ARG A 469 2.76 -1.24 37.74
N PRO A 470 3.42 -1.20 36.56
CA PRO A 470 4.43 -0.19 36.27
C PRO A 470 3.86 1.23 36.39
N PRO A 471 4.71 2.26 36.59
CA PRO A 471 4.30 3.64 36.48
C PRO A 471 3.60 3.91 35.16
N GLU A 472 2.60 4.77 35.20
CA GLU A 472 1.78 5.06 34.00
C GLU A 472 2.62 5.59 32.86
N GLN A 473 3.53 6.53 33.12
CA GLN A 473 4.41 7.12 32.12
C GLN A 473 5.32 6.06 31.45
N ASP A 474 5.87 5.13 32.24
CA ASP A 474 6.74 4.07 31.74
C ASP A 474 5.97 3.10 30.82
N LEU A 475 4.71 2.78 31.20
CA LEU A 475 3.88 1.91 30.39
C LEU A 475 3.49 2.55 29.05
N LEU A 476 3.12 3.83 29.08
CA LEU A 476 2.79 4.59 27.87
C LEU A 476 4.01 4.71 26.94
N SER A 477 5.18 5.07 27.48
CA SER A 477 6.44 5.13 26.71
C SER A 477 6.80 3.76 26.15
N GLY A 478 6.69 2.69 26.95
CA GLY A 478 7.00 1.34 26.51
C GLY A 478 6.13 0.85 25.33
N PHE A 479 4.84 1.16 25.34
CA PHE A 479 3.98 0.85 24.19
C PHE A 479 4.40 1.60 22.93
N LEU A 480 4.82 2.88 23.06
CA LEU A 480 5.35 3.64 21.93
C LEU A 480 6.64 3.04 21.39
N ASP A 481 7.57 2.65 22.27
CA ASP A 481 8.86 2.11 21.87
C ASP A 481 8.69 0.75 21.16
N ILE A 482 7.80 -0.11 21.68
CA ILE A 482 7.45 -1.39 21.00
C ILE A 482 6.86 -1.12 19.60
N ALA A 483 5.97 -0.12 19.47
CA ALA A 483 5.41 0.26 18.18
C ALA A 483 6.48 0.79 17.22
N ASN A 484 7.35 1.70 17.70
CA ASN A 484 8.42 2.30 16.91
C ASN A 484 9.43 1.26 16.44
N GLU A 485 9.84 0.32 17.29
CA GLU A 485 10.76 -0.77 16.92
C GLU A 485 10.17 -1.65 15.81
N ARG A 486 8.88 -2.02 15.89
CA ARG A 486 8.21 -2.78 14.82
C ARG A 486 8.15 -2.02 13.50
N MET A 487 7.93 -0.71 13.54
CA MET A 487 7.92 0.13 12.36
C MET A 487 9.34 0.33 11.80
N ALA A 488 10.35 0.52 12.65
CA ALA A 488 11.75 0.58 12.25
C ALA A 488 12.23 -0.74 11.62
N ASP A 489 11.77 -1.90 12.12
CA ASP A 489 12.08 -3.19 11.50
C ASP A 489 11.52 -3.30 10.07
N ALA A 490 10.33 -2.79 9.80
CA ALA A 490 9.79 -2.73 8.44
C ALA A 490 10.68 -1.89 7.51
N VAL A 491 11.25 -0.79 8.00
CA VAL A 491 12.22 0.02 7.23
C VAL A 491 13.52 -0.75 7.01
N ARG A 492 14.03 -1.49 8.02
CA ARG A 492 15.22 -2.34 7.86
C ARG A 492 15.02 -3.40 6.77
N LYS A 493 13.81 -3.93 6.62
CA LYS A 493 13.48 -4.92 5.58
C LYS A 493 13.67 -4.40 4.17
N ILE A 494 13.31 -3.14 3.90
CA ILE A 494 13.43 -2.53 2.57
C ILE A 494 14.76 -1.79 2.35
N SER A 495 15.60 -1.70 3.36
CA SER A 495 16.89 -1.02 3.31
C SER A 495 18.06 -1.97 3.61
N ILE A 496 18.34 -2.27 4.86
CA ILE A 496 19.51 -3.06 5.29
C ILE A 496 19.51 -4.43 4.62
N ARG A 497 18.36 -5.11 4.56
CA ARG A 497 18.26 -6.43 3.90
C ARG A 497 18.52 -6.40 2.41
N GLU A 498 18.31 -5.25 1.79
CA GLU A 498 18.60 -5.01 0.37
C GLU A 498 20.00 -4.38 0.15
N GLY A 499 20.80 -4.27 1.21
CA GLY A 499 22.18 -3.79 1.16
C GLY A 499 22.32 -2.26 1.17
N TYR A 500 21.34 -1.53 1.71
CA TYR A 500 21.32 -0.07 1.79
C TYR A 500 21.34 0.40 3.24
N ASP A 501 22.14 1.42 3.54
CA ASP A 501 22.18 2.04 4.87
C ASP A 501 21.09 3.11 5.00
N PRO A 502 20.12 2.98 5.93
CA PRO A 502 19.07 3.98 6.13
C PRO A 502 19.61 5.38 6.46
N SER A 503 20.80 5.49 7.08
CA SER A 503 21.41 6.76 7.45
C SER A 503 21.76 7.64 6.22
N ASP A 504 21.86 7.07 5.03
CA ASP A 504 22.09 7.77 3.77
C ASP A 504 20.81 8.43 3.19
N TYR A 505 19.66 8.22 3.82
CA TYR A 505 18.34 8.62 3.33
C TYR A 505 17.69 9.68 4.20
N ALA A 506 16.78 10.48 3.63
CA ALA A 506 15.85 11.27 4.40
C ALA A 506 14.54 10.49 4.61
N LEU A 507 13.95 10.59 5.81
CA LEU A 507 12.65 9.97 6.12
C LEU A 507 11.52 10.92 5.71
N VAL A 508 10.65 10.53 4.79
CA VAL A 508 9.43 11.28 4.43
C VAL A 508 8.26 10.70 5.21
N ALA A 509 7.82 11.42 6.25
CA ALA A 509 6.73 11.00 7.10
C ALA A 509 5.39 11.56 6.60
N PHE A 510 4.40 10.67 6.43
CA PHE A 510 3.07 11.03 5.95
C PHE A 510 1.99 10.08 6.49
N GLY A 511 0.75 10.22 5.98
CA GLY A 511 -0.41 9.58 6.59
C GLY A 511 -0.92 10.36 7.81
N GLY A 512 -2.02 9.89 8.41
CA GLY A 512 -2.65 10.59 9.55
C GLY A 512 -1.83 10.55 10.84
N ALA A 513 -1.04 9.50 11.05
CA ALA A 513 -0.28 9.24 12.26
C ALA A 513 1.25 9.26 12.07
N GLY A 514 1.76 9.15 10.84
CA GLY A 514 3.19 8.99 10.57
C GLY A 514 4.09 10.06 11.18
N GLY A 515 3.65 11.30 11.16
CA GLY A 515 4.40 12.41 11.76
C GLY A 515 4.59 12.31 13.27
N GLN A 516 3.77 11.55 14.00
CA GLN A 516 3.85 11.41 15.46
C GLN A 516 5.00 10.51 15.90
N HIS A 517 5.50 9.64 15.01
CA HIS A 517 6.51 8.63 15.30
C HIS A 517 7.83 8.89 14.56
N ALA A 518 7.84 9.87 13.63
CA ALA A 518 8.92 10.06 12.67
C ALA A 518 10.30 10.33 13.30
N CYS A 519 10.38 11.15 14.34
CA CYS A 519 11.65 11.45 15.01
C CYS A 519 12.24 10.21 15.69
N ALA A 520 11.42 9.47 16.45
CA ALA A 520 11.85 8.26 17.15
C ALA A 520 12.32 7.17 16.15
N ILE A 521 11.59 6.95 15.06
CA ILE A 521 11.98 6.01 14.02
C ILE A 521 13.27 6.45 13.31
N ALA A 522 13.42 7.75 13.03
CA ALA A 522 14.64 8.28 12.45
C ALA A 522 15.87 8.05 13.37
N GLU A 523 15.70 8.18 14.69
CA GLU A 523 16.74 7.89 15.69
C GLU A 523 17.14 6.41 15.69
N GLU A 524 16.15 5.50 15.72
CA GLU A 524 16.37 4.05 15.68
C GLU A 524 17.13 3.59 14.42
N LEU A 525 16.98 4.33 13.31
CA LEU A 525 17.58 4.04 12.01
C LEU A 525 18.85 4.86 11.72
N GLY A 526 19.26 5.77 12.61
CA GLY A 526 20.38 6.67 12.39
C GLY A 526 20.12 7.74 11.32
N VAL A 527 18.86 7.98 10.93
CA VAL A 527 18.48 8.99 9.95
C VAL A 527 18.54 10.39 10.57
N SER A 528 19.21 11.32 9.92
CA SER A 528 19.43 12.67 10.46
C SER A 528 18.40 13.71 9.98
N THR A 529 17.58 13.39 9.00
CA THR A 529 16.62 14.31 8.38
C THR A 529 15.24 13.66 8.22
N VAL A 530 14.21 14.36 8.73
CA VAL A 530 12.80 13.98 8.51
C VAL A 530 12.11 15.08 7.71
N LEU A 531 11.33 14.70 6.73
CA LEU A 531 10.53 15.58 5.87
C LEU A 531 9.05 15.30 6.10
N CYS A 532 8.27 16.33 6.43
CA CYS A 532 6.83 16.25 6.52
C CYS A 532 6.20 17.22 5.52
N PRO A 533 5.74 16.74 4.35
CA PRO A 533 5.14 17.60 3.30
C PRO A 533 3.89 18.34 3.79
N SER A 534 3.54 19.46 3.15
CA SER A 534 2.32 20.22 3.47
C SER A 534 1.03 19.42 3.30
N ASP A 535 1.06 18.44 2.40
CA ASP A 535 -0.08 17.56 2.09
C ASP A 535 0.12 16.15 2.68
N ALA A 536 0.88 16.00 3.78
CA ALA A 536 1.23 14.71 4.36
C ALA A 536 0.00 13.80 4.58
N GLY A 537 -1.13 14.33 5.03
CA GLY A 537 -2.37 13.57 5.20
C GLY A 537 -3.14 13.26 3.90
N LEU A 538 -2.70 13.76 2.74
CA LEU A 538 -3.29 13.56 1.41
C LEU A 538 -2.22 13.15 0.38
N LEU A 539 -1.09 12.63 0.84
CA LEU A 539 0.09 12.44 -0.02
C LEU A 539 -0.16 11.42 -1.13
N SER A 540 -0.98 10.39 -0.90
CA SER A 540 -1.37 9.42 -1.94
C SER A 540 -2.13 10.10 -3.09
N ALA A 541 -3.09 10.98 -2.79
CA ALA A 541 -3.79 11.76 -3.81
C ALA A 541 -2.84 12.75 -4.53
N ARG A 542 -1.85 13.30 -3.81
CA ARG A 542 -0.79 14.12 -4.43
C ARG A 542 0.10 13.29 -5.36
N GLY A 543 0.44 12.06 -4.99
CA GLY A 543 1.20 11.14 -5.82
C GLY A 543 0.49 10.83 -7.14
N LEU A 544 -0.82 10.70 -7.14
CA LEU A 544 -1.62 10.59 -8.37
C LEU A 544 -1.43 11.77 -9.34
N ARG A 545 -1.24 12.97 -8.81
CA ARG A 545 -0.96 14.17 -9.61
C ARG A 545 0.38 14.10 -10.32
N GLU A 546 1.35 13.46 -9.68
CA GLU A 546 2.73 13.38 -10.16
C GLU A 546 3.00 12.08 -10.94
N ALA A 547 2.04 11.14 -10.93
CA ALA A 547 2.15 9.86 -11.63
C ALA A 547 2.16 10.05 -13.16
N VAL A 548 2.92 9.18 -13.82
CA VAL A 548 3.06 9.16 -15.28
C VAL A 548 2.22 8.04 -15.89
N MET A 549 1.83 8.18 -17.16
CA MET A 549 1.34 7.04 -17.93
C MET A 549 2.50 6.09 -18.17
N GLU A 550 2.35 4.81 -17.77
CA GLU A 550 3.45 3.85 -17.78
C GLU A 550 3.04 2.52 -18.40
N ARG A 551 3.93 1.91 -19.19
CA ARG A 551 3.73 0.60 -19.80
C ARG A 551 4.96 -0.27 -19.62
N PHE A 552 4.71 -1.52 -19.23
CA PHE A 552 5.72 -2.57 -19.11
C PHE A 552 5.64 -3.52 -20.28
N ALA A 553 6.79 -3.89 -20.84
CA ALA A 553 6.92 -5.00 -21.77
C ALA A 553 7.99 -5.94 -21.24
N GLU A 554 7.68 -7.22 -21.13
CA GLU A 554 8.56 -8.24 -20.59
C GLU A 554 8.59 -9.47 -21.47
N ARG A 555 9.77 -10.11 -21.53
CA ARG A 555 9.95 -11.41 -22.16
C ARG A 555 10.77 -12.32 -21.28
N GLN A 556 10.25 -13.50 -21.01
CA GLN A 556 10.99 -14.55 -20.34
C GLN A 556 11.94 -15.23 -21.36
N ILE A 557 13.22 -15.43 -20.97
CA ILE A 557 14.30 -15.90 -21.86
C ILE A 557 14.82 -17.27 -21.40
N LEU A 558 15.27 -17.38 -20.14
CA LEU A 558 15.78 -18.62 -19.53
C LEU A 558 16.91 -19.25 -20.34
N GLN A 559 17.97 -18.49 -20.56
CA GLN A 559 19.17 -18.93 -21.29
C GLN A 559 20.44 -18.48 -20.58
N PRO A 560 21.55 -19.24 -20.73
CA PRO A 560 22.84 -18.79 -20.23
C PRO A 560 23.23 -17.44 -20.86
N LEU A 561 23.65 -16.47 -20.02
CA LEU A 561 23.98 -15.11 -20.47
C LEU A 561 24.97 -15.07 -21.63
N GLY A 562 26.00 -15.92 -21.59
CA GLY A 562 27.02 -15.97 -22.63
C GLY A 562 26.56 -16.47 -24.02
N THR A 563 25.32 -17.01 -24.15
CA THR A 563 24.79 -17.53 -25.43
C THR A 563 24.01 -16.51 -26.23
N LEU A 564 23.64 -15.37 -25.63
CA LEU A 564 22.67 -14.42 -26.21
C LEU A 564 23.33 -13.45 -27.20
N GLY A 565 24.56 -13.01 -27.00
CA GLY A 565 25.27 -12.12 -27.92
C GLY A 565 24.40 -10.91 -28.39
N GLN A 566 24.30 -10.71 -29.70
CA GLN A 566 23.49 -9.64 -30.30
C GLN A 566 21.97 -9.84 -30.16
N ALA A 567 21.48 -11.08 -29.94
CA ALA A 567 20.04 -11.36 -29.84
C ALA A 567 19.37 -10.61 -28.68
N LEU A 568 20.12 -10.24 -27.64
CA LEU A 568 19.61 -9.45 -26.52
C LEU A 568 19.21 -8.03 -26.97
N GLY A 569 19.98 -7.42 -27.88
CA GLY A 569 19.64 -6.12 -28.47
C GLY A 569 18.33 -6.16 -29.27
N ASP A 570 18.14 -7.22 -30.07
CA ASP A 570 16.92 -7.41 -30.87
C ASP A 570 15.68 -7.60 -29.97
N ILE A 571 15.85 -8.36 -28.86
CA ILE A 571 14.79 -8.53 -27.85
C ILE A 571 14.38 -7.19 -27.24
N PHE A 572 15.36 -6.36 -26.87
CA PHE A 572 15.04 -5.03 -26.31
C PHE A 572 14.35 -4.13 -27.34
N ALA A 573 14.77 -4.15 -28.60
CA ALA A 573 14.12 -3.36 -29.65
C ALA A 573 12.64 -3.75 -29.83
N GLU A 574 12.31 -5.05 -29.79
CA GLU A 574 10.92 -5.52 -29.85
C GLU A 574 10.10 -5.10 -28.61
N LEU A 575 10.68 -5.22 -27.41
CA LEU A 575 10.02 -4.81 -26.17
C LEU A 575 9.77 -3.29 -26.13
N GLU A 576 10.72 -2.49 -26.59
CA GLU A 576 10.58 -1.04 -26.72
C GLU A 576 9.46 -0.68 -27.68
N ALA A 577 9.44 -1.31 -28.86
CA ALA A 577 8.39 -1.09 -29.85
C ALA A 577 7.01 -1.42 -29.29
N SER A 578 6.90 -2.49 -28.48
CA SER A 578 5.66 -2.89 -27.82
C SER A 578 5.21 -1.86 -26.78
N ALA A 579 6.08 -1.49 -25.84
CA ALA A 579 5.74 -0.56 -24.75
C ALA A 579 5.41 0.85 -25.26
N LEU A 580 6.24 1.39 -26.16
CA LEU A 580 6.00 2.69 -26.80
C LEU A 580 4.77 2.66 -27.70
N GLY A 581 4.53 1.53 -28.39
CA GLY A 581 3.36 1.34 -29.25
C GLY A 581 2.05 1.43 -28.47
N SER A 582 2.00 0.89 -27.26
CA SER A 582 0.84 1.00 -26.36
C SER A 582 0.55 2.45 -25.98
N LEU A 583 1.57 3.23 -25.62
CA LEU A 583 1.39 4.67 -25.30
C LEU A 583 0.96 5.48 -26.52
N LYS A 584 1.49 5.16 -27.72
CA LYS A 584 1.06 5.81 -28.97
C LYS A 584 -0.41 5.50 -29.30
N ALA A 585 -0.86 4.28 -29.04
CA ALA A 585 -2.26 3.90 -29.26
C ALA A 585 -3.23 4.70 -28.35
N GLU A 586 -2.77 5.17 -27.19
CA GLU A 586 -3.51 6.08 -26.31
C GLU A 586 -3.46 7.55 -26.73
N GLY A 587 -2.74 7.88 -27.81
CA GLY A 587 -2.68 9.23 -28.38
C GLY A 587 -1.42 10.03 -28.04
N PHE A 588 -0.44 9.46 -27.32
CA PHE A 588 0.80 10.16 -27.01
C PHE A 588 1.75 10.19 -28.24
N SER A 589 2.33 11.35 -28.50
CA SER A 589 3.33 11.54 -29.54
C SER A 589 4.72 11.08 -29.09
N ASP A 590 5.62 10.81 -30.05
CA ASP A 590 7.02 10.43 -29.76
C ASP A 590 7.77 11.43 -28.89
N LYS A 591 7.37 12.70 -28.89
CA LYS A 591 7.98 13.75 -28.05
C LYS A 591 7.53 13.71 -26.58
N GLN A 592 6.45 13.02 -26.30
CA GLN A 592 5.85 12.96 -24.96
C GLN A 592 6.21 11.67 -24.20
N ILE A 593 6.81 10.71 -24.89
CA ILE A 593 7.11 9.38 -24.35
C ILE A 593 8.59 9.07 -24.40
N ILE A 594 9.06 8.29 -23.41
CA ILE A 594 10.44 7.84 -23.30
C ILE A 594 10.52 6.37 -22.89
N VAL A 595 11.60 5.70 -23.25
CA VAL A 595 12.03 4.46 -22.58
C VAL A 595 12.76 4.87 -21.32
N ARG A 596 12.14 4.62 -20.18
CA ARG A 596 12.67 5.01 -18.88
C ARG A 596 13.70 4.02 -18.36
N ARG A 597 13.45 2.72 -18.51
CA ARG A 597 14.33 1.65 -18.02
C ARG A 597 14.40 0.48 -19.00
N ARG A 598 15.58 -0.11 -19.06
CA ARG A 598 15.84 -1.44 -19.62
C ARG A 598 16.45 -2.28 -18.52
N LEU A 599 15.88 -3.43 -18.23
CA LEU A 599 16.26 -4.29 -17.11
C LEU A 599 16.45 -5.71 -17.59
N VAL A 600 17.42 -6.40 -17.01
CA VAL A 600 17.58 -7.85 -17.12
C VAL A 600 17.51 -8.46 -15.72
N SER A 601 16.79 -9.57 -15.60
CA SER A 601 16.78 -10.38 -14.38
C SER A 601 17.80 -11.52 -14.54
N LEU A 602 18.83 -11.51 -13.69
CA LEU A 602 19.93 -12.47 -13.72
C LEU A 602 19.93 -13.33 -12.45
N ARG A 603 20.36 -14.58 -12.58
CA ARG A 603 20.59 -15.48 -11.44
C ARG A 603 21.70 -16.47 -11.73
N HIS A 604 22.21 -17.14 -10.71
CA HIS A 604 22.98 -18.35 -10.92
C HIS A 604 22.05 -19.51 -11.30
N GLU A 605 22.53 -20.36 -12.21
CA GLU A 605 21.76 -21.54 -12.64
C GLU A 605 21.36 -22.38 -11.41
N GLY A 606 20.06 -22.71 -11.32
CA GLY A 606 19.45 -23.47 -10.25
C GLY A 606 19.01 -22.65 -9.04
N GLN A 607 19.32 -21.35 -8.94
CA GLN A 607 18.73 -20.46 -7.94
C GLN A 607 17.30 -20.05 -8.32
N GLU A 608 16.51 -19.66 -7.33
CA GLU A 608 15.13 -19.18 -7.53
C GLU A 608 15.11 -17.65 -7.68
N SER A 609 15.75 -16.95 -6.75
CA SER A 609 15.79 -15.49 -6.76
C SER A 609 16.66 -14.95 -7.90
N THR A 610 16.21 -13.84 -8.45
CA THR A 610 16.90 -13.09 -9.50
C THR A 610 17.27 -11.71 -8.98
N GLU A 611 18.39 -11.18 -9.47
CA GLU A 611 18.77 -9.79 -9.25
C GLU A 611 18.53 -8.99 -10.53
N GLU A 612 17.91 -7.81 -10.38
CA GLU A 612 17.71 -6.90 -11.49
C GLU A 612 18.94 -6.06 -11.75
N ILE A 613 19.36 -6.03 -13.01
CA ILE A 613 20.49 -5.23 -13.48
C ILE A 613 19.99 -4.31 -14.60
N ALA A 614 20.34 -3.04 -14.53
CA ALA A 614 20.07 -2.10 -15.62
C ALA A 614 20.85 -2.53 -16.87
N PHE A 615 20.17 -2.56 -18.02
CA PHE A 615 20.78 -2.87 -19.29
C PHE A 615 21.12 -1.60 -20.05
N ASP A 616 22.41 -1.44 -20.35
CA ASP A 616 22.94 -0.52 -21.32
C ASP A 616 23.99 -1.25 -22.16
N THR A 617 24.15 -0.89 -23.41
CA THR A 617 25.13 -1.53 -24.32
C THR A 617 26.59 -1.37 -23.89
N THR A 618 26.87 -0.46 -22.96
CA THR A 618 28.20 -0.20 -22.40
C THR A 618 28.48 -0.98 -21.11
N ILE A 619 27.46 -1.59 -20.49
CA ILE A 619 27.60 -2.31 -19.22
C ILE A 619 27.93 -3.79 -19.48
N ASP A 620 28.98 -4.28 -18.83
CA ASP A 620 29.21 -5.73 -18.74
C ASP A 620 28.28 -6.33 -17.66
N LEU A 621 27.24 -7.00 -18.13
CA LEU A 621 26.22 -7.59 -17.29
C LEU A 621 26.75 -8.62 -16.30
N ALA A 622 27.79 -9.37 -16.67
CA ALA A 622 28.39 -10.37 -15.79
C ALA A 622 29.12 -9.73 -14.62
N THR A 623 29.87 -8.66 -14.88
CA THR A 623 30.55 -7.87 -13.84
C THR A 623 29.53 -7.16 -12.95
N ALA A 624 28.53 -6.50 -13.51
CA ALA A 624 27.50 -5.79 -12.75
C ALA A 624 26.69 -6.75 -11.85
N PHE A 625 26.37 -7.95 -12.36
CA PHE A 625 25.70 -8.98 -11.55
C PHE A 625 26.61 -9.49 -10.43
N ARG A 626 27.89 -9.67 -10.68
CA ARG A 626 28.85 -10.09 -9.66
C ARG A 626 28.94 -9.09 -8.53
N GLU A 627 29.12 -7.81 -8.85
CA GLU A 627 29.22 -6.73 -7.86
C GLU A 627 27.95 -6.66 -7.01
N ARG A 628 26.78 -6.71 -7.65
CA ARG A 628 25.50 -6.73 -6.94
C ARG A 628 25.36 -7.94 -6.02
N TYR A 629 25.73 -9.13 -6.52
CA TYR A 629 25.63 -10.39 -5.78
C TYR A 629 26.57 -10.42 -4.58
N GLU A 630 27.84 -10.00 -4.77
CA GLU A 630 28.82 -9.93 -3.68
C GLU A 630 28.42 -8.92 -2.60
N ASN A 631 27.84 -7.78 -2.97
CA ASN A 631 27.33 -6.80 -2.02
C ASN A 631 26.15 -7.33 -1.20
N LEU A 632 25.25 -8.10 -1.81
CA LEU A 632 24.08 -8.65 -1.11
C LEU A 632 24.41 -9.88 -0.25
N PHE A 633 25.25 -10.76 -0.74
CA PHE A 633 25.45 -12.09 -0.15
C PHE A 633 26.85 -12.30 0.45
N GLY A 634 27.79 -11.36 0.24
CA GLY A 634 29.13 -11.41 0.80
C GLY A 634 30.07 -12.46 0.16
N TYR A 635 29.65 -13.16 -0.90
CA TYR A 635 30.45 -14.18 -1.59
C TYR A 635 30.04 -14.31 -3.06
N TRP A 636 30.91 -14.96 -3.85
CA TRP A 636 30.62 -15.30 -5.26
C TRP A 636 30.82 -16.79 -5.52
N PRO A 637 29.83 -17.49 -6.15
CA PRO A 637 29.97 -18.92 -6.47
C PRO A 637 30.70 -19.13 -7.82
N ASP A 638 32.01 -19.30 -7.81
CA ASP A 638 32.86 -19.40 -9.02
C ASP A 638 32.46 -20.51 -10.01
N ASN A 639 31.75 -21.54 -9.54
CA ASN A 639 31.40 -22.73 -10.35
C ASN A 639 29.97 -22.70 -10.92
N LYS A 640 29.30 -21.56 -10.90
CA LYS A 640 27.93 -21.43 -11.37
C LYS A 640 27.88 -20.56 -12.63
N SER A 641 27.08 -21.01 -13.62
CA SER A 641 26.74 -20.20 -14.79
C SER A 641 25.73 -19.11 -14.42
N ILE A 642 25.81 -17.98 -15.13
CA ILE A 642 24.81 -16.91 -15.02
C ILE A 642 23.71 -17.20 -16.05
N GLU A 643 22.46 -17.25 -15.59
CA GLU A 643 21.27 -17.38 -16.43
C GLU A 643 20.54 -16.04 -16.53
N LEU A 644 20.24 -15.61 -17.76
CA LEU A 644 19.34 -14.51 -18.02
C LEU A 644 17.91 -15.05 -18.03
N VAL A 645 17.13 -14.64 -17.02
CA VAL A 645 15.77 -15.14 -16.78
C VAL A 645 14.75 -14.38 -17.61
N SER A 646 14.81 -13.04 -17.58
CA SER A 646 13.91 -12.18 -18.38
C SER A 646 14.58 -10.85 -18.74
N ALA A 647 14.06 -10.22 -19.81
CA ALA A 647 14.34 -8.85 -20.18
C ALA A 647 13.05 -8.03 -20.10
N ARG A 648 13.15 -6.78 -19.63
CA ARG A 648 12.02 -5.90 -19.41
C ARG A 648 12.33 -4.47 -19.86
N VAL A 649 11.33 -3.82 -20.42
CA VAL A 649 11.33 -2.40 -20.77
C VAL A 649 10.21 -1.70 -20.03
N VAL A 650 10.52 -0.56 -19.46
CA VAL A 650 9.55 0.38 -18.89
C VAL A 650 9.55 1.63 -19.76
N ALA A 651 8.42 1.92 -20.40
CA ALA A 651 8.19 3.14 -21.14
C ALA A 651 7.15 4.01 -20.43
N SER A 652 7.33 5.31 -20.44
CA SER A 652 6.40 6.24 -19.79
C SER A 652 6.29 7.56 -20.54
N THR A 653 5.29 8.37 -20.16
CA THR A 653 5.34 9.81 -20.43
C THR A 653 6.49 10.45 -19.66
N HIS A 654 6.91 11.66 -20.09
CA HIS A 654 7.93 12.38 -19.31
C HIS A 654 7.44 12.68 -17.91
N PRO A 655 8.27 12.47 -16.86
CA PRO A 655 7.90 12.86 -15.51
C PRO A 655 7.71 14.38 -15.44
N PRO A 656 6.81 14.87 -14.58
CA PRO A 656 6.61 16.31 -14.39
C PRO A 656 7.86 16.97 -13.87
N SER A 657 8.08 18.23 -14.28
CA SER A 657 9.19 19.03 -13.76
C SER A 657 8.97 19.39 -12.31
N VAL A 658 9.96 19.16 -11.46
CA VAL A 658 9.89 19.44 -10.02
C VAL A 658 10.44 20.83 -9.75
N ALA A 659 9.65 21.70 -9.12
CA ALA A 659 10.17 22.94 -8.54
C ALA A 659 10.84 22.61 -7.21
N THR A 660 12.11 23.04 -7.05
CA THR A 660 12.85 22.83 -5.80
C THR A 660 12.36 23.78 -4.72
N GLU A 661 12.04 23.23 -3.55
CA GLU A 661 11.68 23.98 -2.36
C GLU A 661 12.94 24.61 -1.74
N SER A 662 12.85 25.86 -1.30
CA SER A 662 13.94 26.53 -0.61
C SER A 662 13.72 26.54 0.90
N PHE A 663 14.78 26.25 1.64
CA PHE A 663 14.84 26.43 3.09
C PHE A 663 15.80 27.59 3.36
N THR A 664 15.28 28.69 3.91
CA THR A 664 16.11 29.80 4.33
C THR A 664 16.81 29.47 5.62
N ASP A 665 18.03 30.04 5.83
CA ASP A 665 18.69 29.94 7.13
C ASP A 665 17.76 30.44 8.24
N PRO A 666 17.81 29.83 9.44
CA PRO A 666 16.92 30.16 10.54
C PRO A 666 17.06 31.64 10.93
N THR A 667 16.13 32.47 10.50
CA THR A 667 16.06 33.89 10.83
C THR A 667 14.95 34.23 11.81
N GLY A 668 14.17 33.20 12.21
CA GLY A 668 12.99 33.38 13.05
C GLY A 668 13.25 33.23 14.54
N GLN A 669 12.37 33.80 15.34
CA GLN A 669 12.33 33.53 16.78
C GLN A 669 11.94 32.06 17.01
N THR A 670 12.69 31.38 17.87
CA THR A 670 12.34 30.06 18.37
C THR A 670 10.97 30.13 19.07
N VAL A 671 10.05 29.30 18.70
CA VAL A 671 8.70 29.26 19.29
C VAL A 671 8.67 28.13 20.33
N ASN A 672 8.53 28.50 21.58
CA ASN A 672 8.40 27.61 22.73
C ASN A 672 6.91 27.33 23.05
N ASN A 673 6.13 26.91 22.07
CA ASN A 673 4.72 26.55 22.32
C ASN A 673 4.53 25.05 22.04
N PRO A 674 4.01 24.25 22.97
CA PRO A 674 3.90 22.80 22.79
C PRO A 674 3.00 22.38 21.61
N ILE A 675 2.02 23.21 21.25
CA ILE A 675 1.10 22.90 20.13
C ILE A 675 1.00 24.10 19.20
N LEU A 676 1.30 23.89 17.93
CA LEU A 676 1.35 24.90 16.87
C LEU A 676 0.44 24.52 15.69
N ASP A 677 -0.32 25.48 15.19
CA ASP A 677 -1.04 25.34 13.93
C ASP A 677 -0.07 25.61 12.76
N ARG A 678 0.07 24.64 11.86
CA ARG A 678 0.96 24.72 10.69
C ARG A 678 0.65 25.91 9.80
N GLU A 679 -0.66 26.25 9.62
CA GLU A 679 -1.07 27.37 8.78
C GLU A 679 -0.66 28.74 9.37
N SER A 680 -0.36 28.79 10.67
CA SER A 680 0.11 30.00 11.36
C SER A 680 1.61 30.23 11.28
N LEU A 681 2.39 29.25 10.77
CA LEU A 681 3.84 29.33 10.72
C LEU A 681 4.31 30.18 9.53
N ASN A 682 5.43 30.88 9.71
CA ASN A 682 6.07 31.63 8.65
C ASN A 682 7.19 30.83 7.99
N ILE A 683 7.40 31.05 6.68
CA ILE A 683 8.52 30.44 5.94
C ILE A 683 9.84 30.78 6.63
N GLY A 684 10.70 29.76 6.81
CA GLY A 684 11.98 29.88 7.53
C GLY A 684 11.86 29.91 9.05
N GLN A 685 10.66 29.81 9.62
CA GLN A 685 10.48 29.76 11.07
C GLN A 685 11.04 28.45 11.62
N CYS A 686 11.81 28.58 12.73
CA CYS A 686 12.38 27.44 13.46
C CYS A 686 11.52 27.05 14.66
N ILE A 687 11.34 25.75 14.86
CA ILE A 687 10.61 25.15 15.97
C ILE A 687 11.57 24.15 16.62
N GLU A 688 11.89 24.40 17.87
CA GLU A 688 12.71 23.49 18.67
C GLU A 688 11.83 22.53 19.46
N GLY A 689 12.12 21.22 19.38
CA GLY A 689 11.40 20.21 20.15
C GLY A 689 11.72 20.23 21.65
N PRO A 690 10.82 19.75 22.53
CA PRO A 690 9.59 19.05 22.20
C PRO A 690 8.43 19.98 21.78
N ALA A 691 7.80 19.70 20.63
CA ALA A 691 6.66 20.46 20.13
C ALA A 691 5.75 19.58 19.27
N VAL A 692 4.51 19.99 19.10
CA VAL A 692 3.56 19.37 18.17
C VAL A 692 3.14 20.39 17.12
N VAL A 693 3.27 20.06 15.83
CA VAL A 693 2.76 20.86 14.73
C VAL A 693 1.63 20.10 14.07
N GLN A 694 0.49 20.73 13.92
CA GLN A 694 -0.67 20.09 13.34
C GLN A 694 -1.34 20.94 12.28
N ASP A 695 -1.96 20.27 11.33
CA ASP A 695 -2.88 20.84 10.37
C ASP A 695 -4.16 20.01 10.31
N ARG A 696 -5.05 20.33 9.40
CA ARG A 696 -6.35 19.66 9.25
C ARG A 696 -6.25 18.14 9.00
N PHE A 697 -5.13 17.64 8.47
CA PHE A 697 -4.99 16.29 7.94
C PHE A 697 -3.84 15.48 8.56
N CYS A 698 -2.94 16.13 9.28
CA CYS A 698 -1.73 15.51 9.82
C CYS A 698 -1.31 16.15 11.15
N THR A 699 -0.74 15.34 12.03
CA THR A 699 -0.07 15.79 13.28
C THR A 699 1.39 15.34 13.24
N LEU A 700 2.31 16.28 13.45
CA LEU A 700 3.75 16.06 13.48
C LEU A 700 4.28 16.31 14.90
N GLY A 701 4.89 15.30 15.50
CA GLY A 701 5.69 15.44 16.73
C GLY A 701 7.12 15.86 16.39
N ILE A 702 7.62 16.88 17.04
CA ILE A 702 9.04 17.25 17.03
C ILE A 702 9.58 16.88 18.39
N ASP A 703 10.37 15.82 18.47
CA ASP A 703 10.91 15.33 19.73
C ASP A 703 12.10 16.19 20.22
N ALA A 704 12.47 16.06 21.49
CA ALA A 704 13.61 16.79 22.06
C ALA A 704 14.90 16.48 21.27
N GLY A 705 15.71 17.51 20.99
CA GLY A 705 16.91 17.38 20.17
C GLY A 705 16.68 17.46 18.65
N TRP A 706 15.43 17.69 18.22
CA TRP A 706 15.09 17.97 16.82
C TRP A 706 14.70 19.43 16.60
N ILE A 707 15.06 19.97 15.45
CA ILE A 707 14.72 21.33 15.03
C ILE A 707 13.95 21.26 13.71
N GLY A 708 12.74 21.80 13.69
CA GLY A 708 11.90 21.92 12.50
C GLY A 708 12.05 23.27 11.82
N THR A 709 12.15 23.29 10.49
CA THR A 709 12.19 24.52 9.67
C THR A 709 11.14 24.42 8.56
N LEU A 710 10.28 25.46 8.43
CA LEU A 710 9.27 25.51 7.39
C LEU A 710 9.87 26.02 6.07
N GLY A 711 9.73 25.21 5.00
CA GLY A 711 10.17 25.55 3.65
C GLY A 711 9.19 26.45 2.88
N SER A 712 9.61 26.89 1.70
CA SER A 712 8.85 27.83 0.84
C SER A 712 7.53 27.25 0.30
N GLU A 713 7.44 25.92 0.12
CA GLU A 713 6.24 25.19 -0.35
C GLU A 713 5.49 24.52 0.80
N GLY A 714 5.90 24.84 2.04
CA GLY A 714 5.23 24.39 3.25
C GLY A 714 5.67 23.03 3.78
N THR A 715 6.74 22.41 3.29
CA THR A 715 7.34 21.22 3.91
C THR A 715 8.02 21.60 5.22
N LEU A 716 7.75 20.84 6.29
CA LEU A 716 8.52 20.90 7.53
C LEU A 716 9.70 19.93 7.42
N LYS A 717 10.90 20.48 7.43
CA LYS A 717 12.16 19.73 7.47
C LYS A 717 12.66 19.71 8.90
N LEU A 718 12.73 18.50 9.50
CA LEU A 718 13.32 18.30 10.81
C LEU A 718 14.77 17.84 10.65
N THR A 719 15.66 18.41 11.45
CA THR A 719 17.07 18.01 11.52
C THR A 719 17.47 17.77 12.96
N ARG A 720 18.27 16.73 13.20
CA ARG A 720 18.77 16.43 14.52
C ARG A 720 19.83 17.49 14.93
N SER A 721 19.71 18.04 16.14
CA SER A 721 20.68 18.98 16.68
C SER A 721 22.00 18.25 17.02
N SER A 722 23.13 18.86 16.68
CA SER A 722 24.45 18.34 17.05
C SER A 722 24.70 18.35 18.58
N GLU A 723 23.89 19.10 19.33
CA GLU A 723 23.97 19.20 20.81
C GLU A 723 22.90 18.32 21.50
N ALA A 724 22.17 17.46 20.72
CA ALA A 724 21.19 16.56 21.30
C ALA A 724 21.87 15.69 22.37
N PRO A 725 21.32 15.57 23.59
CA PRO A 725 21.81 14.62 24.56
C PRO A 725 21.76 13.23 23.94
N GLU A 726 22.81 12.42 24.15
CA GLU A 726 22.72 10.99 23.85
C GLU A 726 21.43 10.47 24.50
N ALA A 727 20.69 9.64 23.75
CA ALA A 727 19.43 9.08 24.22
C ALA A 727 19.63 8.60 25.67
N SER A 728 18.87 9.15 26.61
CA SER A 728 19.01 8.73 27.98
C SER A 728 18.73 7.23 28.01
N ASP A 729 19.70 6.44 28.50
CA ASP A 729 19.46 5.08 28.96
C ASP A 729 18.45 5.16 30.14
N GLY A 730 17.24 5.57 29.88
CA GLY A 730 16.11 5.40 30.75
C GLY A 730 15.91 3.91 30.88
N ALA A 731 16.34 3.30 31.98
CA ALA A 731 16.12 1.89 32.22
C ALA A 731 14.61 1.62 32.16
N HIS A 732 14.16 1.06 31.03
CA HIS A 732 12.80 0.54 30.90
C HIS A 732 12.54 -0.52 31.97
N SER A 733 11.29 -0.76 32.30
CA SER A 733 10.96 -1.91 33.13
C SER A 733 11.47 -3.19 32.45
N PRO A 734 11.93 -4.20 33.18
CA PRO A 734 12.43 -5.45 32.59
C PRO A 734 11.47 -6.10 31.59
N LEU A 735 10.16 -5.85 31.74
CA LEU A 735 9.12 -6.36 30.85
C LEU A 735 9.17 -5.69 29.46
N ILE A 736 9.42 -4.40 29.41
CA ILE A 736 9.56 -3.63 28.15
C ILE A 736 10.87 -4.03 27.46
N GLU A 737 11.97 -4.10 28.21
CA GLU A 737 13.27 -4.54 27.67
C GLU A 737 13.19 -5.94 27.05
N LEU A 738 12.52 -6.87 27.74
CA LEU A 738 12.34 -8.23 27.25
C LEU A 738 11.64 -8.24 25.87
N GLU A 739 10.56 -7.49 25.71
CA GLU A 739 9.83 -7.43 24.44
C GLU A 739 10.65 -6.79 23.32
N LEU A 740 11.36 -5.69 23.61
CA LEU A 740 12.24 -5.03 22.63
C LEU A 740 13.37 -5.97 22.15
N PHE A 741 14.04 -6.66 23.07
CA PHE A 741 15.09 -7.63 22.70
C PHE A 741 14.53 -8.85 21.98
N THR A 742 13.36 -9.35 22.38
CA THR A 742 12.70 -10.46 21.68
C THR A 742 12.41 -10.10 20.23
N ASN A 743 11.87 -8.92 19.97
CA ASN A 743 11.60 -8.44 18.61
C ASN A 743 12.90 -8.27 17.80
N ARG A 744 13.94 -7.64 18.35
CA ARG A 744 15.24 -7.44 17.67
C ARG A 744 15.92 -8.75 17.32
N PHE A 745 16.01 -9.68 18.25
CA PHE A 745 16.63 -10.99 18.00
C PHE A 745 15.79 -11.85 17.06
N GLY A 746 14.46 -11.76 17.14
CA GLY A 746 13.54 -12.40 16.22
C GLY A 746 13.78 -11.94 14.76
N SER A 747 13.89 -10.64 14.55
CA SER A 747 14.18 -10.06 13.23
C SER A 747 15.52 -10.55 12.67
N ILE A 748 16.58 -10.59 13.48
CA ILE A 748 17.90 -11.09 13.05
C ILE A 748 17.81 -12.54 12.56
N VAL A 749 17.11 -13.41 13.28
CA VAL A 749 17.00 -14.83 12.93
C VAL A 749 16.14 -15.04 11.69
N GLU A 750 15.10 -14.23 11.49
CA GLU A 750 14.32 -14.22 10.26
C GLU A 750 15.16 -13.78 9.06
N GLU A 751 16.00 -12.74 9.21
CA GLU A 751 16.94 -12.29 8.18
C GLU A 751 17.91 -13.38 7.78
N MET A 752 18.50 -14.09 8.76
CA MET A 752 19.36 -15.25 8.50
C MET A 752 18.64 -16.31 7.65
N GLY A 753 17.37 -16.58 7.95
CA GLY A 753 16.55 -17.52 7.22
C GLY A 753 16.27 -17.08 5.78
N GLN A 754 15.94 -15.82 5.57
CA GLN A 754 15.71 -15.26 4.23
C GLN A 754 16.98 -15.29 3.38
N LEU A 755 18.14 -14.94 3.95
CA LEU A 755 19.42 -15.01 3.27
C LEU A 755 19.73 -16.45 2.83
N LEU A 756 19.53 -17.42 3.73
CA LEU A 756 19.70 -18.83 3.42
C LEU A 756 18.78 -19.29 2.29
N GLN A 757 17.50 -18.89 2.31
CA GLN A 757 16.53 -19.22 1.27
C GLN A 757 16.94 -18.65 -0.10
N ARG A 758 17.36 -17.37 -0.15
CA ARG A 758 17.75 -16.68 -1.40
C ARG A 758 18.97 -17.29 -2.05
N THR A 759 19.94 -17.76 -1.25
CA THR A 759 21.19 -18.36 -1.73
C THR A 759 21.11 -19.85 -1.98
N ALA A 760 20.09 -20.54 -1.46
CA ALA A 760 19.95 -21.98 -1.58
C ALA A 760 19.67 -22.44 -3.02
N VAL A 761 20.20 -23.64 -3.35
CA VAL A 761 19.90 -24.35 -4.60
C VAL A 761 18.85 -25.45 -4.38
N SER A 762 18.74 -25.94 -3.15
CA SER A 762 17.80 -27.01 -2.79
C SER A 762 16.35 -26.52 -2.86
N THR A 763 15.51 -27.22 -3.61
CA THR A 763 14.06 -26.97 -3.66
C THR A 763 13.41 -27.08 -2.27
N ASN A 764 13.88 -27.98 -1.40
CA ASN A 764 13.36 -28.09 -0.05
C ASN A 764 13.61 -26.82 0.76
N VAL A 765 14.81 -26.24 0.67
CA VAL A 765 15.13 -24.97 1.35
C VAL A 765 14.35 -23.82 0.72
N LYS A 766 14.38 -23.68 -0.61
CA LYS A 766 13.79 -22.55 -1.35
C LYS A 766 12.27 -22.49 -1.22
N GLU A 767 11.60 -23.62 -1.46
CA GLU A 767 10.15 -23.66 -1.63
C GLU A 767 9.41 -24.17 -0.39
N ARG A 768 10.02 -25.10 0.36
CA ARG A 768 9.38 -25.75 1.52
C ARG A 768 9.84 -25.20 2.86
N HIS A 769 10.83 -24.31 2.86
CA HIS A 769 11.47 -23.73 4.06
C HIS A 769 12.01 -24.81 5.02
N ASP A 770 12.53 -25.92 4.44
CA ASP A 770 13.07 -27.05 5.20
C ASP A 770 14.48 -26.74 5.74
N PHE A 771 14.50 -25.80 6.68
CA PHE A 771 15.69 -25.37 7.42
C PHE A 771 15.26 -24.71 8.73
N SER A 772 16.22 -24.47 9.63
CA SER A 772 16.00 -23.75 10.88
C SER A 772 17.13 -22.77 11.12
N CYS A 773 16.80 -21.55 11.56
CA CYS A 773 17.75 -20.56 12.02
C CYS A 773 17.45 -20.21 13.47
N ALA A 774 18.49 -20.03 14.27
CA ALA A 774 18.37 -19.69 15.69
C ALA A 774 19.58 -18.91 16.19
N LEU A 775 19.40 -18.11 17.21
CA LEU A 775 20.47 -17.56 18.04
C LEU A 775 20.59 -18.39 19.32
N LEU A 776 21.80 -18.65 19.69
CA LEU A 776 22.15 -19.38 20.90
C LEU A 776 23.06 -18.51 21.76
N ASP A 777 22.98 -18.65 23.07
CA ASP A 777 23.92 -18.01 23.96
C ASP A 777 25.31 -18.71 23.90
N ARG A 778 26.28 -18.18 24.66
CA ARG A 778 27.64 -18.72 24.73
C ARG A 778 27.72 -20.18 25.23
N ASP A 779 26.69 -20.62 25.95
CA ASP A 779 26.59 -21.96 26.52
C ASP A 779 25.81 -22.93 25.62
N GLY A 780 25.39 -22.44 24.43
CA GLY A 780 24.62 -23.20 23.43
C GLY A 780 23.17 -23.41 23.85
N GLN A 781 22.61 -22.55 24.69
CA GLN A 781 21.17 -22.51 24.99
C GLN A 781 20.43 -21.69 23.92
N LEU A 782 19.21 -22.09 23.60
CA LEU A 782 18.40 -21.40 22.64
C LEU A 782 17.93 -20.06 23.22
N VAL A 783 18.24 -18.96 22.55
CA VAL A 783 17.75 -17.61 22.89
C VAL A 783 16.48 -17.34 22.07
N VAL A 784 16.58 -17.43 20.74
CA VAL A 784 15.44 -17.21 19.82
C VAL A 784 15.61 -18.05 18.56
N ASN A 785 14.50 -18.42 17.92
CA ASN A 785 14.48 -19.13 16.64
C ASN A 785 13.50 -18.47 15.67
N ALA A 786 13.81 -18.55 14.38
CA ALA A 786 12.85 -18.15 13.36
C ALA A 786 11.70 -19.18 13.22
N PRO A 787 10.52 -18.76 12.74
CA PRO A 787 9.36 -19.63 12.56
C PRO A 787 9.50 -20.55 11.33
N HIS A 788 10.57 -21.33 11.30
CA HIS A 788 10.85 -22.35 10.28
C HIS A 788 10.51 -23.75 10.81
N ILE A 789 10.91 -24.83 10.10
CA ILE A 789 10.58 -26.19 10.50
C ILE A 789 11.10 -26.50 11.91
N PRO A 790 10.23 -26.89 12.86
CA PRO A 790 10.60 -27.06 14.25
C PRO A 790 11.44 -28.31 14.53
N VAL A 791 11.55 -29.25 13.58
CA VAL A 791 12.19 -30.55 13.78
C VAL A 791 13.66 -30.45 14.22
N HIS A 792 14.35 -29.37 13.84
CA HIS A 792 15.74 -29.15 14.19
C HIS A 792 15.97 -28.44 15.53
N LEU A 793 14.93 -27.80 16.09
CA LEU A 793 15.06 -26.92 17.26
C LEU A 793 15.61 -27.66 18.49
N GLY A 794 15.12 -28.87 18.76
CA GLY A 794 15.60 -29.68 19.89
C GLY A 794 17.05 -30.15 19.75
N ALA A 795 17.58 -30.21 18.54
CA ALA A 795 18.94 -30.68 18.27
C ALA A 795 19.94 -29.53 18.14
N LEU A 796 19.55 -28.31 17.78
CA LEU A 796 20.47 -27.20 17.49
C LEU A 796 21.45 -26.91 18.62
N GLY A 797 20.97 -26.71 19.83
CA GLY A 797 21.83 -26.46 20.99
C GLY A 797 22.75 -27.64 21.34
N LEU A 798 22.29 -28.87 21.15
CA LEU A 798 23.10 -30.07 21.35
C LEU A 798 24.21 -30.17 20.32
N CYS A 799 23.92 -29.95 19.05
CA CYS A 799 24.91 -29.97 17.96
C CYS A 799 26.00 -28.91 18.20
N VAL A 800 25.59 -27.66 18.54
CA VAL A 800 26.56 -26.59 18.77
C VAL A 800 27.44 -26.87 19.98
N ARG A 801 26.89 -27.35 21.09
CA ARG A 801 27.68 -27.78 22.25
C ARG A 801 28.64 -28.93 21.93
N SER A 802 28.18 -29.91 21.13
CA SER A 802 29.06 -31.04 20.73
C SER A 802 30.25 -30.56 19.90
N ILE A 803 30.00 -29.62 18.95
CA ILE A 803 31.05 -29.02 18.12
C ILE A 803 32.00 -28.18 18.99
N ALA A 804 31.47 -27.32 19.87
CA ALA A 804 32.27 -26.47 20.76
C ALA A 804 33.15 -27.27 21.71
N LEU A 805 32.71 -28.45 22.17
CA LEU A 805 33.46 -29.36 23.02
C LEU A 805 34.40 -30.29 22.23
N GLY A 806 34.47 -30.17 20.89
CA GLY A 806 35.32 -31.02 20.05
C GLY A 806 34.90 -32.49 20.01
N GLN A 807 33.62 -32.77 20.22
CA GLN A 807 33.00 -34.09 20.25
C GLN A 807 32.26 -34.45 18.98
N ALA A 808 32.49 -33.74 17.87
CA ALA A 808 31.83 -33.97 16.59
C ALA A 808 32.50 -35.10 15.79
#